data_a8063a2736653613646f3e1441a55583
#
_entry.id   a8063a2736653613646f3e1441a55583
#
_cell.length_a   1.000
_cell.length_b   1.000
_cell.length_c   1.000
_cell.angle_alpha   90.00
_cell.angle_beta   90.00
_cell.angle_gamma   90.00
#
_symmetry.space_group_name_H-M   'P 1'
#
loop_
_entity.id
_entity.type
_entity.pdbx_description
1 polymer ?
#
loop_
_entity_poly.entity_id
_entity_poly.type
_entity_poly.pdbx_seq_one_letter_code
_entity_poly.pdbx_strand_id
1 'polypeptide(L)'
;MKFYSVAFLLFSILLLSAQASGQGKNVLGRVVDKKDASALSGVTVMLVNVADSAKKTGTVTDMDGDFSVANVSDGKYLLVLRYVSYRTVRRPIDVAGKDVTLGTLEMETSARELKGVTVSGRQIRGEQKGDTSQFNADAYKTNPDATAEELAAKMPGITSDNTGVKVNGEAVQQVLVDGKPFFGTDPTLALKNLPAEVIDKIQVFDKLSDQSMFTGFDDGNAQKTMNIITRRNKSEGIFGKVYAGYGTDDRYLAGGNMNFFNGDRRITILGLANNINQQNFSQEDVLGLGGGQSRGGRGPGGRGGGGGSNNFMVGQQGGISATNSLGFNYSDSWGKKVKVSGSYFFNGTDNNNDSRTSRTYFAGPSTSSLYDDSSLSSTKNLNHRFNMRLEYTIDSANSITFSPSLSLQHNDASTSSYAKTLAADILQSSTNNVTSLLNDGYNASGNLLYQHKFRKPRRTVSVNVNGGANEKTGVGTNYSQNSFYNSVVTGLGRDQRYDLQSDGMNVSTNLTYTEPIGKKGQLQFSYNPSFSESVSDKMTYNKDTVTGDYSKQDTLFSNKYANTYTTQRGGISFRVGERDRKTSFNIGVNVQQAHLAGDQEFPTVAHISRSFFNVLPNAFYNFRAADGRNIRVMYRTNTNAPSITQLQSVVDISNPLLMKTGNADLKQSYEHTFVVRYGLTKAKTGRNLFLNIYANKAFDYIGSAVYQPTKDSLFADKVSGTSILINRGSQISRPVNLDGYFSSRFFITCGFPVAIIKSNLNLNAGLNYNITPGLVNDVVNKATNYVPSFGAVLSSNISEKIDFTVSYTGNYNVVSNSLQSQAANNFYNHVASVRFNWVFLENFVFNTNFSNNYYTGFSGTGAQNFNLWGAYVGYKMLKKTLEARISVYDILNQNTSVARTVTETYFENANTNVLRQYFMAQLTYTIRKFKSGAPPEPEKQDDMMMHRDNDFRRRGQ
;
A
#
# COMPACT_ATOMS: atom_id res chain seq x y z
N MET A 1 -35.97 -75.29 -18.91
CA MET A 1 -34.59 -75.80 -18.80
C MET A 1 -33.92 -76.02 -20.20
N LYS A 2 -33.95 -75.06 -21.13
CA LYS A 2 -33.30 -75.18 -22.44
C LYS A 2 -32.53 -73.94 -22.83
N PHE A 3 -32.40 -72.89 -21.93
CA PHE A 3 -31.65 -71.62 -22.20
C PHE A 3 -30.29 -71.58 -21.51
N TYR A 4 -30.01 -72.47 -20.54
CA TYR A 4 -28.73 -72.44 -19.82
C TYR A 4 -27.63 -73.30 -20.45
N SER A 5 -28.02 -74.25 -21.28
CA SER A 5 -26.99 -75.06 -21.94
C SER A 5 -26.31 -74.43 -23.13
N VAL A 6 -26.92 -73.45 -23.82
CA VAL A 6 -26.31 -72.77 -24.95
C VAL A 6 -25.37 -71.62 -24.46
N ALA A 7 -25.68 -71.01 -23.33
CA ALA A 7 -24.84 -70.00 -22.72
C ALA A 7 -23.51 -70.56 -22.15
N PHE A 8 -23.57 -71.85 -21.68
CA PHE A 8 -22.41 -72.53 -21.12
C PHE A 8 -21.46 -73.01 -22.27
N LEU A 9 -22.03 -73.39 -23.42
CA LEU A 9 -21.21 -73.80 -24.59
C LEU A 9 -20.56 -72.62 -25.27
N LEU A 10 -21.20 -71.42 -25.32
CA LEU A 10 -20.62 -70.16 -25.83
C LEU A 10 -19.55 -69.53 -24.86
N PHE A 11 -19.70 -69.80 -23.58
CA PHE A 11 -18.71 -69.35 -22.61
C PHE A 11 -17.49 -70.30 -22.61
N SER A 12 -17.61 -71.55 -22.93
CA SER A 12 -16.49 -72.48 -23.08
C SER A 12 -15.71 -72.28 -24.37
N ILE A 13 -16.32 -71.73 -25.41
CA ILE A 13 -15.62 -71.39 -26.67
C ILE A 13 -14.88 -70.08 -26.58
N LEU A 14 -15.31 -69.15 -25.72
CA LEU A 14 -14.61 -67.91 -25.47
C LEU A 14 -13.36 -68.06 -24.56
N LEU A 15 -13.23 -69.15 -23.83
CA LEU A 15 -12.09 -69.47 -22.96
C LEU A 15 -10.97 -70.23 -23.64
N LEU A 16 -11.14 -70.61 -24.90
CA LEU A 16 -10.13 -71.36 -25.66
C LEU A 16 -9.41 -70.55 -26.76
N SER A 17 -9.68 -69.26 -26.87
CA SER A 17 -9.02 -68.35 -27.83
C SER A 17 -7.97 -67.40 -27.25
N ALA A 18 -7.55 -67.63 -26.02
CA ALA A 18 -6.54 -66.79 -25.35
C ALA A 18 -5.30 -67.58 -24.93
N GLN A 19 -4.56 -68.08 -25.84
CA GLN A 19 -3.13 -68.43 -25.63
C GLN A 19 -2.40 -68.59 -26.94
N ALA A 20 -2.08 -67.49 -27.61
CA ALA A 20 -0.93 -67.39 -28.46
C ALA A 20 -0.20 -66.07 -28.13
N SER A 21 0.21 -65.95 -26.89
CA SER A 21 1.20 -64.93 -26.49
C SER A 21 2.55 -65.46 -26.99
N GLY A 22 2.99 -64.97 -28.13
CA GLY A 22 4.38 -65.03 -28.47
C GLY A 22 5.22 -64.48 -27.33
N GLN A 23 6.08 -65.34 -26.73
CA GLN A 23 6.98 -64.92 -25.66
C GLN A 23 7.91 -63.81 -26.23
N GLY A 24 7.63 -62.55 -25.89
CA GLY A 24 8.51 -61.40 -26.18
C GLY A 24 9.88 -61.66 -25.51
N LYS A 25 10.94 -61.32 -26.18
CA LYS A 25 12.32 -61.44 -25.65
C LYS A 25 12.73 -60.15 -24.92
N ASN A 26 13.68 -60.23 -24.01
CA ASN A 26 14.25 -59.12 -23.32
C ASN A 26 15.56 -58.62 -23.98
N VAL A 27 15.71 -57.30 -24.05
CA VAL A 27 16.98 -56.70 -24.49
C VAL A 27 17.59 -56.00 -23.26
N LEU A 28 18.74 -56.50 -22.79
CA LEU A 28 19.43 -56.11 -21.58
C LEU A 28 20.73 -55.41 -21.90
N GLY A 29 21.17 -54.45 -21.08
CA GLY A 29 22.46 -53.83 -21.21
C GLY A 29 22.70 -52.81 -20.13
N ARG A 30 23.91 -52.26 -20.08
CA ARG A 30 24.35 -51.23 -19.12
C ARG A 30 24.91 -50.05 -19.89
N VAL A 31 24.62 -48.82 -19.43
CA VAL A 31 25.09 -47.59 -20.04
C VAL A 31 26.01 -46.86 -19.08
N VAL A 32 27.20 -46.48 -19.56
CA VAL A 32 28.22 -45.79 -18.77
C VAL A 32 28.81 -44.59 -19.49
N ASP A 33 29.39 -43.64 -18.77
CA ASP A 33 30.21 -42.59 -19.36
C ASP A 33 31.52 -43.13 -19.90
N LYS A 34 31.90 -42.75 -21.12
CA LYS A 34 33.10 -43.22 -21.78
C LYS A 34 34.39 -42.72 -21.12
N LYS A 35 34.34 -41.58 -20.36
CA LYS A 35 35.52 -40.93 -19.78
C LYS A 35 35.95 -41.53 -18.42
N ASP A 36 34.96 -41.83 -17.56
CA ASP A 36 35.21 -42.29 -16.21
C ASP A 36 34.50 -43.61 -15.85
N ALA A 37 33.84 -44.27 -16.82
CA ALA A 37 33.08 -45.50 -16.64
C ALA A 37 31.97 -45.43 -15.57
N SER A 38 31.57 -44.22 -15.15
CA SER A 38 30.45 -44.06 -14.22
C SER A 38 29.11 -44.47 -14.83
N ALA A 39 28.23 -45.06 -14.01
CA ALA A 39 26.92 -45.48 -14.44
C ALA A 39 26.05 -44.27 -14.84
N LEU A 40 25.38 -44.31 -15.97
CA LEU A 40 24.47 -43.24 -16.43
C LEU A 40 23.02 -43.63 -16.15
N SER A 41 22.45 -43.08 -15.10
CA SER A 41 21.05 -43.23 -14.72
C SER A 41 20.17 -42.29 -15.52
N GLY A 42 18.97 -42.76 -15.93
CA GLY A 42 17.98 -41.97 -16.65
C GLY A 42 18.25 -41.79 -18.16
N VAL A 43 19.14 -42.58 -18.74
CA VAL A 43 19.35 -42.63 -20.20
C VAL A 43 18.10 -43.20 -20.87
N THR A 44 17.54 -42.49 -21.82
CA THR A 44 16.44 -43.03 -22.65
C THR A 44 16.97 -44.07 -23.62
N VAL A 45 16.52 -45.30 -23.45
CA VAL A 45 16.83 -46.46 -24.33
C VAL A 45 15.63 -46.75 -25.18
N MET A 46 15.79 -46.71 -26.52
CA MET A 46 14.70 -46.89 -27.45
C MET A 46 15.10 -47.88 -28.53
N LEU A 47 14.27 -48.89 -28.79
CA LEU A 47 14.35 -49.82 -29.91
C LEU A 47 13.39 -49.38 -30.99
N VAL A 48 13.90 -49.10 -32.17
CA VAL A 48 13.11 -48.71 -33.35
C VAL A 48 13.19 -49.88 -34.33
N ASN A 49 12.06 -50.47 -34.71
CA ASN A 49 12.05 -51.56 -35.70
C ASN A 49 12.52 -51.04 -37.06
N VAL A 50 13.46 -51.76 -37.70
CA VAL A 50 14.06 -51.33 -38.96
C VAL A 50 13.08 -51.44 -40.12
N ALA A 51 12.15 -52.39 -40.12
CA ALA A 51 11.13 -52.60 -41.15
C ALA A 51 9.93 -51.66 -41.00
N ASP A 52 9.65 -51.20 -39.76
CA ASP A 52 8.55 -50.29 -39.46
C ASP A 52 8.98 -49.29 -38.36
N SER A 53 9.47 -48.13 -38.76
CA SER A 53 9.98 -47.10 -37.88
C SER A 53 8.90 -46.47 -36.96
N ALA A 54 7.61 -46.75 -37.19
CA ALA A 54 6.53 -46.33 -36.31
C ALA A 54 6.46 -47.22 -35.06
N LYS A 55 6.92 -48.48 -35.14
CA LYS A 55 6.98 -49.40 -33.98
C LYS A 55 8.24 -49.13 -33.18
N LYS A 56 8.04 -48.52 -32.01
CA LYS A 56 9.09 -48.18 -31.04
C LYS A 56 8.72 -48.71 -29.69
N THR A 57 9.68 -49.31 -29.00
CA THR A 57 9.58 -49.72 -27.63
C THR A 57 10.81 -49.22 -26.88
N GLY A 58 10.75 -48.98 -25.58
CA GLY A 58 11.88 -48.45 -24.85
C GLY A 58 11.68 -48.42 -23.35
N THR A 59 12.77 -48.04 -22.66
CA THR A 59 12.89 -47.96 -21.22
C THR A 59 13.86 -46.81 -20.87
N VAL A 60 14.16 -46.66 -19.57
CA VAL A 60 15.23 -45.80 -19.09
C VAL A 60 16.16 -46.61 -18.20
N THR A 61 17.44 -46.22 -18.15
CA THR A 61 18.41 -46.85 -17.25
C THR A 61 18.11 -46.54 -15.79
N ASP A 62 18.35 -47.49 -14.90
CA ASP A 62 18.24 -47.35 -13.44
C ASP A 62 19.46 -46.62 -12.82
N MET A 63 19.59 -46.63 -11.48
CA MET A 63 20.69 -45.96 -10.77
C MET A 63 22.07 -46.56 -11.05
N ASP A 64 22.14 -47.82 -11.40
CA ASP A 64 23.36 -48.55 -11.73
C ASP A 64 23.67 -48.49 -13.24
N GLY A 65 22.85 -47.75 -14.01
CA GLY A 65 22.98 -47.62 -15.45
C GLY A 65 22.42 -48.81 -16.25
N ASP A 66 21.81 -49.78 -15.62
CA ASP A 66 21.27 -50.99 -16.23
C ASP A 66 19.89 -50.73 -16.84
N PHE A 67 19.58 -51.40 -17.94
CA PHE A 67 18.28 -51.33 -18.60
C PHE A 67 17.77 -52.70 -19.05
N SER A 68 16.48 -52.84 -19.06
CA SER A 68 15.77 -53.98 -19.61
C SER A 68 14.57 -53.54 -20.42
N VAL A 69 14.55 -53.84 -21.72
CA VAL A 69 13.39 -53.66 -22.58
C VAL A 69 12.72 -54.99 -22.75
N ALA A 70 11.56 -55.16 -22.10
CA ALA A 70 10.82 -56.45 -22.10
C ALA A 70 9.87 -56.58 -23.31
N ASN A 71 9.51 -57.81 -23.63
CA ASN A 71 8.50 -58.16 -24.65
C ASN A 71 8.81 -57.65 -26.08
N VAL A 72 10.07 -57.70 -26.45
CA VAL A 72 10.53 -57.33 -27.82
C VAL A 72 10.28 -58.53 -28.74
N SER A 73 9.57 -58.29 -29.85
CA SER A 73 9.34 -59.33 -30.89
C SER A 73 10.61 -59.58 -31.67
N ASP A 74 10.72 -60.79 -32.25
CA ASP A 74 11.84 -61.11 -33.16
C ASP A 74 11.88 -60.13 -34.34
N GLY A 75 13.10 -59.72 -34.69
CA GLY A 75 13.31 -58.73 -35.77
C GLY A 75 14.58 -57.88 -35.60
N LYS A 76 14.87 -57.10 -36.65
CA LYS A 76 16.01 -56.17 -36.66
C LYS A 76 15.58 -54.80 -36.08
N TYR A 77 16.31 -54.34 -35.08
CA TYR A 77 16.07 -53.07 -34.44
C TYR A 77 17.28 -52.15 -34.48
N LEU A 78 17.01 -50.85 -34.46
CA LEU A 78 18.01 -49.82 -34.16
C LEU A 78 17.86 -49.41 -32.70
N LEU A 79 18.85 -49.77 -31.89
CA LEU A 79 18.97 -49.25 -30.49
C LEU A 79 19.41 -47.79 -30.57
N VAL A 80 18.69 -46.91 -29.88
CA VAL A 80 18.99 -45.49 -29.78
C VAL A 80 19.07 -45.08 -28.29
N LEU A 81 20.27 -44.67 -27.86
CA LEU A 81 20.49 -44.14 -26.51
C LEU A 81 20.54 -42.62 -26.58
N ARG A 82 19.76 -41.95 -25.74
CA ARG A 82 19.73 -40.49 -25.60
C ARG A 82 19.87 -40.06 -24.17
N TYR A 83 20.79 -39.16 -23.91
CA TYR A 83 20.98 -38.53 -22.64
C TYR A 83 21.38 -37.06 -22.80
N VAL A 84 20.94 -36.19 -21.86
CA VAL A 84 21.25 -34.75 -21.94
C VAL A 84 22.76 -34.54 -21.82
N SER A 85 23.34 -33.75 -22.70
CA SER A 85 24.77 -33.45 -22.80
C SER A 85 25.66 -34.62 -23.35
N TYR A 86 25.06 -35.68 -23.86
CA TYR A 86 25.78 -36.79 -24.46
C TYR A 86 25.45 -36.95 -25.98
N ARG A 87 26.39 -37.50 -26.72
CA ARG A 87 26.15 -37.86 -28.14
C ARG A 87 25.16 -39.02 -28.21
N THR A 88 24.14 -38.92 -29.05
CA THR A 88 23.21 -40.02 -29.31
C THR A 88 23.93 -41.22 -29.88
N VAL A 89 23.91 -42.35 -29.19
CA VAL A 89 24.44 -43.65 -29.68
C VAL A 89 23.35 -44.34 -30.47
N ARG A 90 23.71 -44.90 -31.64
CA ARG A 90 22.83 -45.72 -32.49
C ARG A 90 23.56 -47.00 -32.83
N ARG A 91 22.94 -48.14 -32.50
CA ARG A 91 23.52 -49.46 -32.74
C ARG A 91 22.46 -50.41 -33.32
N PRO A 92 22.70 -51.04 -34.47
CA PRO A 92 21.79 -52.07 -34.95
C PRO A 92 21.91 -53.34 -34.10
N ILE A 93 20.79 -53.94 -33.76
CA ILE A 93 20.68 -55.19 -33.01
C ILE A 93 19.69 -56.14 -33.72
N ASP A 94 19.88 -57.45 -33.55
CA ASP A 94 18.99 -58.49 -34.08
C ASP A 94 18.44 -59.30 -32.92
N VAL A 95 17.14 -59.41 -32.81
CA VAL A 95 16.43 -60.18 -31.78
C VAL A 95 15.89 -61.45 -32.48
N ALA A 96 16.52 -62.61 -32.24
CA ALA A 96 16.18 -63.85 -32.90
C ALA A 96 16.03 -64.97 -31.86
N GLY A 97 14.82 -65.25 -31.46
CA GLY A 97 14.43 -66.41 -30.65
C GLY A 97 14.90 -66.48 -29.19
N LYS A 98 15.78 -65.55 -28.72
CA LYS A 98 16.34 -65.54 -27.34
C LYS A 98 16.55 -64.10 -26.85
N ASP A 99 16.75 -63.96 -25.55
CA ASP A 99 17.10 -62.65 -24.91
C ASP A 99 18.45 -62.21 -25.48
N VAL A 100 18.56 -60.82 -25.62
CA VAL A 100 19.79 -60.18 -26.15
C VAL A 100 20.43 -59.37 -25.05
N THR A 101 21.64 -59.77 -24.64
CA THR A 101 22.44 -58.99 -23.69
C THR A 101 23.50 -58.24 -24.49
N LEU A 102 23.45 -56.91 -24.42
CA LEU A 102 24.27 -55.96 -25.20
C LEU A 102 25.59 -55.59 -24.50
N GLY A 103 25.77 -56.00 -23.22
CA GLY A 103 26.91 -55.64 -22.41
C GLY A 103 26.92 -54.16 -22.07
N THR A 104 28.11 -53.62 -21.78
CA THR A 104 28.27 -52.20 -21.45
C THR A 104 28.32 -51.35 -22.72
N LEU A 105 27.51 -50.28 -22.74
CA LEU A 105 27.42 -49.32 -23.82
C LEU A 105 27.93 -47.97 -23.33
N GLU A 106 28.91 -47.43 -24.00
CA GLU A 106 29.56 -46.17 -23.63
C GLU A 106 28.89 -45.01 -24.33
N MET A 107 28.65 -43.91 -23.57
CA MET A 107 28.21 -42.63 -24.11
C MET A 107 29.29 -41.57 -23.94
N GLU A 108 29.56 -40.79 -24.95
CA GLU A 108 30.55 -39.71 -24.96
C GLU A 108 29.86 -38.38 -24.76
N THR A 109 30.36 -37.54 -23.85
CA THR A 109 29.86 -36.20 -23.60
C THR A 109 29.96 -35.33 -24.86
N SER A 110 28.90 -34.65 -25.23
CA SER A 110 28.84 -33.73 -26.36
C SER A 110 29.10 -32.31 -25.88
N ALA A 111 30.32 -31.83 -26.01
CA ALA A 111 30.64 -30.42 -25.84
C ALA A 111 30.14 -29.58 -27.06
N ARG A 112 28.85 -29.62 -27.34
CA ARG A 112 28.24 -28.66 -28.25
C ARG A 112 27.76 -27.49 -27.43
N GLU A 113 28.47 -26.36 -27.45
CA GLU A 113 27.86 -25.06 -27.16
C GLU A 113 26.61 -24.94 -28.02
N LEU A 114 25.46 -25.08 -27.41
CA LEU A 114 24.22 -24.72 -28.01
C LEU A 114 24.32 -23.22 -28.28
N LYS A 115 24.57 -22.78 -29.49
CA LYS A 115 24.23 -21.41 -29.89
C LYS A 115 22.81 -21.21 -29.47
N GLY A 116 22.62 -20.37 -28.48
CA GLY A 116 21.29 -20.07 -27.93
C GLY A 116 20.38 -19.73 -29.09
N VAL A 117 19.36 -20.54 -29.30
CA VAL A 117 18.23 -20.16 -30.12
C VAL A 117 17.56 -19.04 -29.37
N THR A 118 17.88 -17.80 -29.76
CA THR A 118 17.12 -16.64 -29.31
C THR A 118 15.74 -16.78 -29.95
N VAL A 119 14.84 -17.44 -29.22
CA VAL A 119 13.42 -17.39 -29.54
C VAL A 119 13.00 -15.96 -29.25
N SER A 120 12.98 -15.12 -30.25
CA SER A 120 12.39 -13.80 -30.22
C SER A 120 10.85 -13.92 -30.20
N GLY A 121 10.34 -14.68 -29.25
CA GLY A 121 8.93 -14.65 -28.89
C GLY A 121 8.64 -13.27 -28.31
N ARG A 122 7.62 -12.59 -28.81
CA ARG A 122 7.13 -11.33 -28.28
C ARG A 122 6.78 -11.58 -26.82
N GLN A 123 7.62 -11.12 -25.88
CA GLN A 123 7.38 -11.31 -24.45
C GLN A 123 6.01 -10.75 -24.08
N ILE A 124 5.21 -11.57 -23.41
CA ILE A 124 3.91 -11.15 -22.86
C ILE A 124 4.20 -10.11 -21.79
N ARG A 125 3.79 -8.86 -22.01
CA ARG A 125 4.06 -7.74 -21.11
C ARG A 125 3.22 -7.78 -19.84
N GLY A 126 1.98 -8.22 -19.95
CA GLY A 126 1.08 -8.36 -18.82
C GLY A 126 -0.12 -9.22 -19.18
N GLU A 127 -0.68 -9.86 -18.20
CA GLU A 127 -1.87 -10.70 -18.30
C GLU A 127 -2.80 -10.47 -17.10
N GLN A 128 -4.09 -10.71 -17.31
CA GLN A 128 -5.07 -10.70 -16.25
C GLN A 128 -5.34 -12.13 -15.80
N LYS A 129 -4.97 -12.47 -14.57
CA LYS A 129 -5.29 -13.75 -13.93
C LYS A 129 -6.35 -13.54 -12.87
N GLY A 130 -7.62 -13.76 -13.23
CA GLY A 130 -8.72 -13.50 -12.31
C GLY A 130 -8.84 -12.00 -11.97
N ASP A 131 -8.65 -11.64 -10.70
CA ASP A 131 -8.62 -10.27 -10.18
C ASP A 131 -7.21 -9.66 -10.15
N THR A 132 -6.20 -10.45 -10.49
CA THR A 132 -4.80 -10.07 -10.44
C THR A 132 -4.31 -9.61 -11.81
N SER A 133 -3.84 -8.38 -11.90
CA SER A 133 -3.06 -7.90 -13.05
C SER A 133 -1.60 -8.30 -12.84
N GLN A 134 -1.06 -9.14 -13.69
CA GLN A 134 0.32 -9.62 -13.62
C GLN A 134 1.14 -9.01 -14.74
N PHE A 135 2.29 -8.42 -14.39
CA PHE A 135 3.24 -7.83 -15.32
C PHE A 135 4.56 -8.59 -15.26
N ASN A 136 5.12 -8.89 -16.42
CA ASN A 136 6.41 -9.58 -16.55
C ASN A 136 7.54 -8.53 -16.52
N ALA A 137 8.45 -8.62 -15.55
CA ALA A 137 9.54 -7.68 -15.37
C ALA A 137 10.47 -7.58 -16.60
N ASP A 138 10.77 -8.71 -17.25
CA ASP A 138 11.64 -8.76 -18.42
C ASP A 138 11.11 -8.00 -19.64
N ALA A 139 9.80 -7.75 -19.67
CA ALA A 139 9.17 -6.97 -20.74
C ALA A 139 9.38 -5.45 -20.60
N TYR A 140 9.94 -5.00 -19.47
CA TYR A 140 10.20 -3.59 -19.16
C TYR A 140 11.68 -3.40 -18.88
N LYS A 141 12.41 -2.84 -19.83
CA LYS A 141 13.84 -2.59 -19.70
C LYS A 141 14.10 -1.48 -18.69
N THR A 142 14.93 -1.76 -17.71
CA THR A 142 15.39 -0.81 -16.69
C THR A 142 16.90 -0.81 -16.64
N ASN A 143 17.47 0.25 -16.06
CA ASN A 143 18.88 0.27 -15.72
C ASN A 143 19.20 -0.89 -14.75
N PRO A 144 20.39 -1.51 -14.80
CA PRO A 144 20.78 -2.61 -13.92
C PRO A 144 20.70 -2.30 -12.42
N ASP A 145 20.83 -1.03 -12.03
CA ASP A 145 20.76 -0.62 -10.61
C ASP A 145 19.37 -0.07 -10.19
N ALA A 146 18.38 -0.19 -11.10
CA ALA A 146 17.01 0.27 -10.85
C ALA A 146 16.38 -0.45 -9.66
N THR A 147 15.50 0.26 -8.97
CA THR A 147 14.69 -0.28 -7.88
C THR A 147 13.40 -0.92 -8.38
N ALA A 148 12.70 -1.66 -7.51
CA ALA A 148 11.37 -2.19 -7.79
C ALA A 148 10.36 -1.08 -8.09
N GLU A 149 10.49 0.08 -7.45
CA GLU A 149 9.66 1.26 -7.70
C GLU A 149 9.83 1.78 -9.13
N GLU A 150 11.08 1.95 -9.59
CA GLU A 150 11.39 2.42 -10.95
C GLU A 150 10.90 1.44 -12.02
N LEU A 151 11.01 0.13 -11.76
CA LEU A 151 10.45 -0.90 -12.63
C LEU A 151 8.92 -0.82 -12.66
N ALA A 152 8.27 -0.73 -11.50
CA ALA A 152 6.82 -0.67 -11.39
C ALA A 152 6.24 0.57 -12.07
N ALA A 153 6.90 1.73 -11.95
CA ALA A 153 6.47 2.98 -12.58
C ALA A 153 6.44 2.93 -14.13
N LYS A 154 7.10 1.94 -14.75
CA LYS A 154 7.01 1.69 -16.21
C LYS A 154 5.79 0.87 -16.61
N MET A 155 5.12 0.24 -15.63
CA MET A 155 3.98 -0.64 -15.89
C MET A 155 2.68 0.17 -16.02
N PRO A 156 1.76 -0.26 -16.88
CA PRO A 156 0.50 0.45 -17.08
C PRO A 156 -0.33 0.56 -15.82
N GLY A 157 -0.89 1.75 -15.57
CA GLY A 157 -1.74 2.02 -14.41
C GLY A 157 -0.98 2.20 -13.10
N ILE A 158 0.35 2.08 -13.09
CA ILE A 158 1.17 2.32 -11.91
C ILE A 158 1.81 3.70 -12.05
N THR A 159 1.64 4.52 -11.01
CA THR A 159 2.28 5.84 -10.89
C THR A 159 3.01 5.92 -9.56
N SER A 160 4.16 6.57 -9.53
CA SER A 160 4.91 6.85 -8.32
C SER A 160 5.07 8.36 -8.18
N ASP A 161 4.74 8.87 -7.01
CA ASP A 161 4.95 10.25 -6.60
C ASP A 161 5.52 10.29 -5.17
N ASN A 162 5.69 11.47 -4.61
CA ASN A 162 6.26 11.61 -3.26
C ASN A 162 5.35 11.10 -2.14
N THR A 163 4.08 10.82 -2.44
CA THR A 163 3.14 10.19 -1.49
C THR A 163 3.19 8.67 -1.55
N GLY A 164 3.97 8.10 -2.48
CA GLY A 164 4.14 6.66 -2.68
C GLY A 164 3.66 6.16 -4.03
N VAL A 165 3.51 4.85 -4.14
CA VAL A 165 3.08 4.19 -5.38
C VAL A 165 1.56 4.02 -5.38
N LYS A 166 0.95 4.42 -6.49
CA LYS A 166 -0.50 4.27 -6.76
C LYS A 166 -0.72 3.32 -7.91
N VAL A 167 -1.75 2.51 -7.81
CA VAL A 167 -2.21 1.61 -8.88
C VAL A 167 -3.64 1.96 -9.24
N ASN A 168 -3.87 2.31 -10.51
CA ASN A 168 -5.17 2.75 -11.01
C ASN A 168 -5.77 3.91 -10.20
N GLY A 169 -4.93 4.84 -9.73
CA GLY A 169 -5.31 5.98 -8.92
C GLY A 169 -5.53 5.70 -7.43
N GLU A 170 -5.37 4.44 -6.98
CA GLU A 170 -5.46 4.04 -5.56
C GLU A 170 -4.07 3.79 -4.98
N ALA A 171 -3.80 4.27 -3.77
CA ALA A 171 -2.53 4.03 -3.09
C ALA A 171 -2.33 2.53 -2.80
N VAL A 172 -1.11 2.02 -3.03
CA VAL A 172 -0.72 0.67 -2.61
C VAL A 172 -0.61 0.68 -1.09
N GLN A 173 -1.33 -0.22 -0.43
CA GLN A 173 -1.38 -0.31 1.03
C GLN A 173 -0.46 -1.41 1.58
N GLN A 174 -0.10 -2.39 0.75
CA GLN A 174 0.75 -3.50 1.15
C GLN A 174 1.62 -3.98 -0.01
N VAL A 175 2.88 -4.30 0.29
CA VAL A 175 3.77 -5.00 -0.63
C VAL A 175 4.10 -6.38 -0.06
N LEU A 176 3.96 -7.39 -0.90
CA LEU A 176 4.37 -8.76 -0.62
C LEU A 176 5.59 -9.11 -1.48
N VAL A 177 6.45 -9.96 -0.97
CA VAL A 177 7.53 -10.58 -1.74
C VAL A 177 7.31 -12.10 -1.70
N ASP A 178 6.99 -12.68 -2.86
CA ASP A 178 6.56 -14.07 -3.03
C ASP A 178 5.44 -14.47 -2.06
N GLY A 179 4.43 -13.58 -1.95
CA GLY A 179 3.25 -13.78 -1.14
C GLY A 179 3.41 -13.53 0.37
N LYS A 180 4.62 -13.18 0.85
CA LYS A 180 4.90 -12.88 2.26
C LYS A 180 4.99 -11.37 2.48
N PRO A 181 4.43 -10.80 3.56
CA PRO A 181 4.59 -9.38 3.89
C PRO A 181 6.06 -8.99 4.00
N PHE A 182 6.42 -7.84 3.45
CA PHE A 182 7.77 -7.32 3.47
C PHE A 182 7.76 -5.92 4.11
N PHE A 183 8.41 -5.76 5.27
CA PHE A 183 8.33 -4.58 6.15
C PHE A 183 6.90 -4.18 6.56
N GLY A 184 6.09 -5.17 6.90
CA GLY A 184 4.73 -4.93 7.41
C GLY A 184 3.80 -4.29 6.39
N THR A 185 3.29 -3.09 6.71
CA THR A 185 2.34 -2.34 5.88
C THR A 185 2.97 -1.15 5.14
N ASP A 186 4.30 -0.98 5.20
CA ASP A 186 4.98 0.11 4.48
C ASP A 186 5.40 -0.32 3.06
N PRO A 187 4.65 0.07 2.01
CA PRO A 187 4.98 -0.27 0.64
C PRO A 187 6.25 0.43 0.13
N THR A 188 6.58 1.60 0.67
CA THR A 188 7.74 2.40 0.25
C THR A 188 9.04 1.72 0.61
N LEU A 189 9.13 1.15 1.82
CA LEU A 189 10.29 0.37 2.25
C LEU A 189 10.59 -0.79 1.30
N ALA A 190 9.57 -1.52 0.87
CA ALA A 190 9.74 -2.64 -0.05
C ALA A 190 10.22 -2.19 -1.43
N LEU A 191 9.54 -1.19 -2.00
CA LEU A 191 9.74 -0.80 -3.41
C LEU A 191 11.05 -0.05 -3.63
N LYS A 192 11.49 0.77 -2.69
CA LYS A 192 12.77 1.50 -2.78
C LYS A 192 14.00 0.64 -2.51
N ASN A 193 13.85 -0.44 -1.75
CA ASN A 193 14.99 -1.25 -1.28
C ASN A 193 15.18 -2.58 -2.04
N LEU A 194 14.24 -3.02 -2.87
CA LEU A 194 14.40 -4.21 -3.72
C LEU A 194 14.97 -3.83 -5.09
N PRO A 195 16.06 -4.46 -5.56
CA PRO A 195 16.56 -4.26 -6.92
C PRO A 195 15.61 -4.84 -7.97
N ALA A 196 15.40 -4.12 -9.08
CA ALA A 196 14.58 -4.61 -10.20
C ALA A 196 15.10 -5.93 -10.80
N GLU A 197 16.41 -6.17 -10.74
CA GLU A 197 17.05 -7.37 -11.31
C GLU A 197 16.63 -8.69 -10.64
N VAL A 198 16.14 -8.67 -9.40
CA VAL A 198 15.69 -9.89 -8.69
C VAL A 198 14.22 -10.21 -9.00
N ILE A 199 13.52 -9.33 -9.71
CA ILE A 199 12.08 -9.42 -9.96
C ILE A 199 11.82 -10.19 -11.24
N ASP A 200 10.96 -11.21 -11.17
CA ASP A 200 10.39 -11.92 -12.31
C ASP A 200 9.08 -11.30 -12.77
N LYS A 201 8.17 -11.07 -11.82
CA LYS A 201 6.81 -10.55 -12.10
C LYS A 201 6.36 -9.60 -10.98
N ILE A 202 5.53 -8.63 -11.36
CA ILE A 202 4.78 -7.82 -10.41
C ILE A 202 3.30 -8.11 -10.60
N GLN A 203 2.64 -8.51 -9.52
CA GLN A 203 1.21 -8.80 -9.46
C GLN A 203 0.52 -7.70 -8.67
N VAL A 204 -0.59 -7.19 -9.19
CA VAL A 204 -1.41 -6.19 -8.52
C VAL A 204 -2.83 -6.70 -8.40
N PHE A 205 -3.37 -6.65 -7.19
CA PHE A 205 -4.72 -7.13 -6.89
C PHE A 205 -5.28 -6.47 -5.62
N ASP A 206 -6.58 -6.61 -5.43
CA ASP A 206 -7.24 -6.26 -4.18
C ASP A 206 -7.21 -7.48 -3.26
N LYS A 207 -6.29 -7.47 -2.29
CA LYS A 207 -6.18 -8.54 -1.29
C LYS A 207 -7.34 -8.45 -0.31
N LEU A 208 -8.22 -9.42 -0.34
CA LEU A 208 -9.27 -9.57 0.66
C LEU A 208 -8.67 -9.85 2.05
N SER A 209 -9.40 -9.53 3.11
CA SER A 209 -9.03 -9.95 4.47
C SER A 209 -8.86 -11.47 4.55
N ASP A 210 -8.04 -11.96 5.49
CA ASP A 210 -7.83 -13.41 5.66
C ASP A 210 -9.14 -14.15 5.97
N GLN A 211 -10.05 -13.51 6.70
CA GLN A 211 -11.38 -14.03 6.98
C GLN A 211 -12.24 -14.09 5.71
N SER A 212 -12.23 -13.03 4.90
CA SER A 212 -12.94 -13.00 3.60
C SER A 212 -12.38 -14.01 2.61
N MET A 213 -11.05 -14.20 2.59
CA MET A 213 -10.42 -15.25 1.77
C MET A 213 -10.86 -16.66 2.20
N PHE A 214 -11.11 -16.86 3.48
CA PHE A 214 -11.51 -18.14 4.03
C PHE A 214 -12.99 -18.45 3.81
N THR A 215 -13.87 -17.49 4.12
CA THR A 215 -15.33 -17.65 4.00
C THR A 215 -15.83 -17.51 2.57
N GLY A 216 -15.10 -16.78 1.74
CA GLY A 216 -15.48 -16.44 0.37
C GLY A 216 -16.41 -15.23 0.26
N PHE A 217 -16.80 -14.60 1.35
CA PHE A 217 -17.60 -13.36 1.37
C PHE A 217 -16.67 -12.16 1.46
N ASP A 218 -16.90 -11.16 0.62
CA ASP A 218 -16.18 -9.90 0.66
C ASP A 218 -16.73 -9.02 1.79
N ASP A 219 -15.88 -8.63 2.73
CA ASP A 219 -16.22 -7.78 3.87
C ASP A 219 -16.01 -6.28 3.57
N GLY A 220 -15.58 -5.95 2.35
CA GLY A 220 -15.28 -4.59 1.92
C GLY A 220 -13.95 -4.03 2.43
N ASN A 221 -13.13 -4.83 3.12
CA ASN A 221 -11.82 -4.44 3.66
C ASN A 221 -10.64 -4.90 2.77
N ALA A 222 -10.88 -4.96 1.47
CA ALA A 222 -9.83 -5.32 0.53
C ALA A 222 -8.75 -4.22 0.46
N GLN A 223 -7.48 -4.63 0.51
CA GLN A 223 -6.32 -3.75 0.43
C GLN A 223 -5.68 -3.81 -0.96
N LYS A 224 -5.39 -2.65 -1.56
CA LYS A 224 -4.61 -2.58 -2.80
C LYS A 224 -3.21 -3.13 -2.52
N THR A 225 -2.89 -4.28 -3.09
CA THR A 225 -1.67 -5.03 -2.78
C THR A 225 -0.84 -5.22 -4.05
N MET A 226 0.46 -5.03 -3.92
CA MET A 226 1.45 -5.37 -4.92
C MET A 226 2.27 -6.58 -4.44
N ASN A 227 2.29 -7.66 -5.20
CA ASN A 227 3.10 -8.83 -4.89
C ASN A 227 4.26 -8.92 -5.90
N ILE A 228 5.47 -8.87 -5.39
CA ILE A 228 6.71 -9.00 -6.15
C ILE A 228 7.10 -10.46 -6.15
N ILE A 229 7.10 -11.09 -7.32
CA ILE A 229 7.59 -12.45 -7.50
C ILE A 229 9.07 -12.40 -7.88
N THR A 230 9.89 -13.06 -7.10
CA THR A 230 11.34 -13.10 -7.35
C THR A 230 11.72 -14.18 -8.36
N ARG A 231 12.82 -13.95 -9.10
CA ARG A 231 13.37 -14.94 -10.04
C ARG A 231 13.87 -16.17 -9.30
N ARG A 232 13.56 -17.36 -9.75
CA ARG A 232 13.98 -18.63 -9.12
C ARG A 232 15.51 -18.74 -8.95
N ASN A 233 16.26 -18.34 -9.95
CA ASN A 233 17.74 -18.34 -9.89
C ASN A 233 18.32 -17.25 -9.02
N LYS A 234 17.53 -16.36 -8.43
CA LYS A 234 17.90 -15.30 -7.49
C LYS A 234 17.18 -15.40 -6.15
N SER A 235 16.46 -16.50 -5.91
CA SER A 235 15.79 -16.79 -4.63
C SER A 235 16.77 -17.22 -3.53
N GLU A 236 18.04 -17.51 -3.89
CA GLU A 236 19.11 -17.85 -2.97
C GLU A 236 20.33 -16.98 -3.24
N GLY A 237 20.79 -16.24 -2.23
CA GLY A 237 21.94 -15.36 -2.37
C GLY A 237 21.96 -14.20 -1.40
N ILE A 238 23.02 -13.39 -1.54
CA ILE A 238 23.23 -12.15 -0.79
C ILE A 238 23.31 -11.02 -1.81
N PHE A 239 22.44 -10.04 -1.67
CA PHE A 239 22.41 -8.89 -2.58
C PHE A 239 21.96 -7.63 -1.86
N GLY A 240 22.40 -6.48 -2.38
CA GLY A 240 22.09 -5.19 -1.81
C GLY A 240 23.08 -4.12 -2.23
N LYS A 241 23.03 -2.98 -1.57
CA LYS A 241 23.94 -1.86 -1.80
C LYS A 241 24.22 -1.13 -0.50
N VAL A 242 25.43 -0.60 -0.37
CA VAL A 242 25.81 0.35 0.67
C VAL A 242 26.39 1.59 0.01
N TYR A 243 26.14 2.74 0.56
CA TYR A 243 26.56 4.01 -0.01
C TYR A 243 26.88 5.02 1.08
N ALA A 244 27.82 5.93 0.77
CA ALA A 244 28.13 7.10 1.57
C ALA A 244 28.46 8.28 0.66
N GLY A 245 28.07 9.48 1.06
CA GLY A 245 28.34 10.70 0.34
C GLY A 245 28.41 11.90 1.26
N TYR A 246 29.19 12.88 0.85
CA TYR A 246 29.32 14.17 1.53
C TYR A 246 29.30 15.30 0.50
N GLY A 247 28.74 16.43 0.85
CA GLY A 247 28.52 17.55 -0.06
C GLY A 247 28.76 18.90 0.58
N THR A 248 28.47 19.93 -0.21
CA THR A 248 28.49 21.34 0.26
C THR A 248 27.43 21.55 1.35
N ASP A 249 27.58 22.60 2.17
CA ASP A 249 26.68 22.98 3.26
C ASP A 249 26.45 21.83 4.27
N ASP A 250 27.49 21.07 4.56
CA ASP A 250 27.48 19.92 5.47
C ASP A 250 26.42 18.88 5.14
N ARG A 251 26.07 18.75 3.85
CA ARG A 251 25.12 17.73 3.40
C ARG A 251 25.78 16.38 3.40
N TYR A 252 25.11 15.41 4.03
CA TYR A 252 25.61 14.05 4.10
C TYR A 252 24.51 13.03 3.77
N LEU A 253 24.96 11.90 3.28
CA LEU A 253 24.11 10.73 3.00
C LEU A 253 24.93 9.47 3.26
N ALA A 254 24.46 8.60 4.13
CA ALA A 254 25.01 7.26 4.32
C ALA A 254 23.87 6.26 4.46
N GLY A 255 24.06 5.05 3.93
CA GLY A 255 23.02 4.05 4.08
C GLY A 255 23.24 2.82 3.23
N GLY A 256 22.24 1.98 3.19
CA GLY A 256 22.26 0.78 2.37
C GLY A 256 21.17 -0.21 2.76
N ASN A 257 21.10 -1.26 1.97
CA ASN A 257 20.29 -2.43 2.27
C ASN A 257 21.08 -3.70 1.97
N MET A 258 20.81 -4.75 2.71
CA MET A 258 21.40 -6.07 2.50
C MET A 258 20.34 -7.14 2.68
N ASN A 259 20.20 -7.99 1.67
CA ASN A 259 19.22 -9.05 1.61
C ASN A 259 19.94 -10.41 1.61
N PHE A 260 19.54 -11.28 2.51
CA PHE A 260 20.00 -12.66 2.64
C PHE A 260 18.83 -13.59 2.35
N PHE A 261 18.77 -14.14 1.15
CA PHE A 261 17.70 -15.03 0.72
C PHE A 261 18.21 -16.48 0.65
N ASN A 262 17.48 -17.40 1.24
CA ASN A 262 17.74 -18.83 1.20
C ASN A 262 16.43 -19.61 1.17
N GLY A 263 15.84 -19.70 -0.01
CA GLY A 263 14.52 -20.28 -0.21
C GLY A 263 13.42 -19.52 0.54
N ASP A 264 12.80 -20.17 1.52
CA ASP A 264 11.76 -19.56 2.36
C ASP A 264 12.29 -18.56 3.38
N ARG A 265 13.54 -18.73 3.81
CA ARG A 265 14.18 -17.83 4.77
C ARG A 265 14.68 -16.58 4.06
N ARG A 266 14.25 -15.43 4.53
CA ARG A 266 14.62 -14.12 4.03
C ARG A 266 14.92 -13.18 5.19
N ILE A 267 16.08 -12.59 5.13
CA ILE A 267 16.51 -11.57 6.09
C ILE A 267 16.90 -10.34 5.29
N THR A 268 16.36 -9.18 5.68
CA THR A 268 16.75 -7.90 5.10
C THR A 268 17.12 -6.94 6.21
N ILE A 269 18.28 -6.29 6.04
CA ILE A 269 18.75 -5.22 6.92
C ILE A 269 18.85 -3.96 6.06
N LEU A 270 18.37 -2.85 6.57
CA LEU A 270 18.49 -1.55 5.91
C LEU A 270 18.88 -0.48 6.92
N GLY A 271 19.60 0.54 6.45
CA GLY A 271 19.94 1.72 7.22
C GLY A 271 20.04 2.94 6.35
N LEU A 272 19.73 4.11 6.92
CA LEU A 272 19.83 5.41 6.26
C LEU A 272 20.13 6.48 7.30
N ALA A 273 21.11 7.33 7.00
CA ALA A 273 21.42 8.55 7.73
C ALA A 273 21.65 9.69 6.72
N ASN A 274 20.93 10.80 6.83
CA ASN A 274 21.08 11.93 5.93
C ASN A 274 20.43 13.20 6.48
N ASN A 275 20.84 14.37 5.92
CA ASN A 275 20.22 15.67 6.13
C ASN A 275 19.78 16.33 4.81
N ILE A 276 19.41 15.50 3.82
CA ILE A 276 18.99 15.93 2.48
C ILE A 276 17.52 15.55 2.18
N ASN A 277 16.68 15.49 3.21
CA ASN A 277 15.27 15.14 3.13
C ASN A 277 14.97 13.79 2.43
N GLN A 278 15.95 12.86 2.36
CA GLN A 278 15.69 11.54 1.84
C GLN A 278 15.00 10.67 2.88
N GLN A 279 13.90 10.06 2.49
CA GLN A 279 13.19 9.08 3.30
C GLN A 279 12.99 7.80 2.48
N ASN A 280 13.18 6.67 3.13
CA ASN A 280 12.92 5.35 2.57
C ASN A 280 11.73 4.63 3.25
N PHE A 281 10.87 5.39 3.94
CA PHE A 281 9.65 4.95 4.62
C PHE A 281 8.48 5.90 4.28
N SER A 282 7.23 5.47 4.51
CA SER A 282 6.05 6.29 4.23
C SER A 282 5.80 7.34 5.34
N GLN A 283 5.24 8.49 4.97
CA GLN A 283 4.87 9.55 5.93
C GLN A 283 3.75 9.14 6.90
N GLU A 284 2.93 8.16 6.54
CA GLU A 284 1.85 7.64 7.42
C GLU A 284 2.38 6.99 8.69
N ASP A 285 3.67 6.80 8.75
CA ASP A 285 4.38 6.18 9.84
C ASP A 285 4.68 7.11 11.01
N VAL A 286 4.48 8.39 10.86
CA VAL A 286 4.59 9.33 11.97
C VAL A 286 3.24 9.37 12.68
N LEU A 287 3.13 8.67 13.81
CA LEU A 287 2.00 8.82 14.70
C LEU A 287 1.90 10.29 15.10
N GLY A 288 0.78 10.94 14.80
CA GLY A 288 0.54 12.35 15.09
C GLY A 288 0.43 12.64 16.59
N LEU A 289 1.49 12.36 17.35
CA LEU A 289 1.59 12.73 18.75
C LEU A 289 1.95 14.21 18.92
N GLY A 290 2.36 14.89 17.87
CA GLY A 290 2.54 16.34 17.87
C GLY A 290 1.19 17.03 17.96
N GLY A 291 0.80 17.44 19.19
CA GLY A 291 -0.28 18.39 19.39
C GLY A 291 0.16 19.74 18.83
N GLY A 292 -0.21 20.04 17.63
CA GLY A 292 0.11 21.33 17.05
C GLY A 292 -0.06 21.24 15.54
N GLN A 293 -1.16 21.73 15.05
CA GLN A 293 -1.48 21.91 13.65
C GLN A 293 -1.54 20.61 12.81
N SER A 294 -2.60 19.83 13.03
CA SER A 294 -3.12 19.04 11.93
C SER A 294 -3.49 20.01 10.80
N ARG A 295 -2.57 20.20 9.86
CA ARG A 295 -2.86 20.89 8.60
C ARG A 295 -4.11 20.30 7.99
N GLY A 296 -5.16 21.09 7.97
CA GLY A 296 -6.33 20.95 7.14
C GLY A 296 -7.02 19.59 7.13
N GLY A 297 -8.09 19.46 7.92
CA GLY A 297 -9.28 18.72 7.52
C GLY A 297 -9.13 17.28 7.07
N ARG A 298 -8.57 16.39 7.90
CA ARG A 298 -9.07 15.01 7.90
C ARG A 298 -10.26 14.98 8.83
N GLY A 299 -11.45 15.10 8.29
CA GLY A 299 -12.66 14.75 9.03
C GLY A 299 -12.52 13.33 9.56
N PRO A 300 -13.01 13.02 10.77
CA PRO A 300 -12.96 11.68 11.35
C PRO A 300 -13.87 10.76 10.53
N GLY A 301 -13.27 9.93 9.71
CA GLY A 301 -13.98 9.00 8.83
C GLY A 301 -13.19 8.49 7.65
N GLY A 302 -12.00 8.97 7.43
CA GLY A 302 -11.20 8.58 6.27
C GLY A 302 -10.39 7.30 6.44
N ARG A 303 -11.03 6.16 6.67
CA ARG A 303 -10.48 4.88 6.24
C ARG A 303 -10.86 4.69 4.78
N GLY A 304 -9.92 4.90 3.90
CA GLY A 304 -10.08 4.57 2.48
C GLY A 304 -10.38 5.78 1.60
N GLY A 305 -9.42 6.19 0.83
CA GLY A 305 -9.57 7.12 -0.26
C GLY A 305 -9.07 8.52 0.03
N GLY A 306 -7.82 8.66 0.38
CA GLY A 306 -7.12 9.95 0.31
C GLY A 306 -7.09 10.45 -1.13
N GLY A 307 -7.99 11.28 -1.47
CA GLY A 307 -8.09 11.95 -2.75
C GLY A 307 -8.75 13.29 -2.56
N GLY A 308 -8.16 14.14 -1.78
CA GLY A 308 -8.58 15.53 -1.68
C GLY A 308 -7.36 16.36 -1.31
N SER A 309 -7.06 17.32 -2.12
CA SER A 309 -6.21 18.49 -1.87
C SER A 309 -4.70 18.32 -1.65
N ASN A 310 -4.15 17.14 -1.44
CA ASN A 310 -2.69 16.98 -1.31
C ASN A 310 -1.94 16.85 -2.65
N ASN A 311 -2.63 17.00 -3.77
CA ASN A 311 -2.02 16.97 -5.11
C ASN A 311 -1.14 18.20 -5.42
N PHE A 312 -1.00 19.14 -4.48
CA PHE A 312 -0.29 20.39 -4.66
C PHE A 312 1.05 20.47 -3.93
N MET A 313 1.40 19.44 -3.16
CA MET A 313 2.73 19.42 -2.59
C MET A 313 3.73 19.00 -3.66
N VAL A 314 4.51 19.94 -4.11
CA VAL A 314 5.71 19.65 -4.84
C VAL A 314 6.63 18.89 -3.89
N GLY A 315 6.75 17.65 -4.12
CA GLY A 315 7.75 16.65 -3.74
C GLY A 315 8.63 16.82 -2.54
N GLN A 316 8.31 17.65 -1.61
CA GLN A 316 9.14 17.89 -0.45
C GLN A 316 8.31 17.98 0.82
N GLN A 317 8.84 17.39 1.87
CA GLN A 317 8.35 17.64 3.23
C GLN A 317 8.58 19.12 3.55
N GLY A 318 7.63 19.73 4.26
CA GLY A 318 7.84 21.06 4.81
C GLY A 318 9.06 21.03 5.72
N GLY A 319 10.02 21.96 5.48
CA GLY A 319 11.22 22.06 6.27
C GLY A 319 12.40 21.22 5.78
N ILE A 320 13.50 21.30 6.52
CA ILE A 320 14.72 20.53 6.29
C ILE A 320 14.85 19.50 7.41
N SER A 321 14.95 18.24 7.03
CA SER A 321 14.99 17.11 7.98
C SER A 321 16.33 16.38 7.91
N ALA A 322 16.92 16.14 9.06
CA ALA A 322 17.90 15.08 9.25
C ALA A 322 17.17 13.78 9.63
N THR A 323 17.52 12.67 9.00
CA THR A 323 16.85 11.37 9.19
C THR A 323 17.86 10.30 9.45
N ASN A 324 17.63 9.51 10.52
CA ASN A 324 18.35 8.29 10.84
C ASN A 324 17.38 7.13 10.94
N SER A 325 17.61 6.05 10.22
CA SER A 325 16.73 4.88 10.26
C SER A 325 17.49 3.57 10.20
N LEU A 326 16.94 2.55 10.87
CA LEU A 326 17.42 1.17 10.86
C LEU A 326 16.22 0.23 10.74
N GLY A 327 16.27 -0.68 9.79
CA GLY A 327 15.21 -1.66 9.56
C GLY A 327 15.74 -3.08 9.52
N PHE A 328 14.99 -3.99 10.10
CA PHE A 328 15.22 -5.43 10.05
C PHE A 328 13.95 -6.14 9.65
N ASN A 329 14.00 -7.02 8.67
CA ASN A 329 12.88 -7.85 8.25
C ASN A 329 13.29 -9.31 8.18
N TYR A 330 12.47 -10.18 8.73
CA TYR A 330 12.64 -11.63 8.74
C TYR A 330 11.38 -12.32 8.24
N SER A 331 11.53 -13.31 7.38
CA SER A 331 10.45 -14.24 7.05
C SER A 331 10.98 -15.64 6.81
N ASP A 332 10.25 -16.66 7.30
CA ASP A 332 10.63 -18.07 7.14
C ASP A 332 9.39 -18.98 7.21
N SER A 333 9.59 -20.24 6.85
CA SER A 333 8.65 -21.33 7.08
C SER A 333 9.27 -22.35 8.02
N TRP A 334 8.78 -22.46 9.26
CA TRP A 334 9.28 -23.40 10.25
C TRP A 334 8.56 -24.74 10.09
N GLY A 335 9.19 -25.62 9.32
CA GLY A 335 8.56 -26.85 8.87
C GLY A 335 7.38 -26.62 7.94
N LYS A 336 6.41 -27.57 7.91
CA LYS A 336 5.25 -27.53 7.02
C LYS A 336 4.03 -26.79 7.60
N LYS A 337 4.04 -26.47 8.88
CA LYS A 337 2.87 -25.99 9.62
C LYS A 337 2.91 -24.52 10.02
N VAL A 338 4.09 -23.94 10.18
CA VAL A 338 4.27 -22.59 10.73
C VAL A 338 4.94 -21.70 9.71
N LYS A 339 4.32 -20.56 9.42
CA LYS A 339 4.93 -19.47 8.65
C LYS A 339 5.06 -18.26 9.55
N VAL A 340 6.25 -17.66 9.55
CA VAL A 340 6.57 -16.50 10.36
C VAL A 340 7.07 -15.39 9.45
N SER A 341 6.60 -14.18 9.66
CA SER A 341 7.22 -12.96 9.16
C SER A 341 7.21 -11.89 10.25
N GLY A 342 8.25 -11.09 10.33
CA GLY A 342 8.35 -10.02 11.31
C GLY A 342 9.28 -8.93 10.83
N SER A 343 9.07 -7.72 11.30
CA SER A 343 9.91 -6.57 11.02
C SER A 343 10.06 -5.69 12.24
N TYR A 344 11.23 -5.13 12.38
CA TYR A 344 11.53 -4.03 13.28
C TYR A 344 12.02 -2.85 12.45
N PHE A 345 11.55 -1.66 12.78
CA PHE A 345 11.97 -0.43 12.14
C PHE A 345 12.14 0.68 13.18
N PHE A 346 13.32 1.27 13.19
CA PHE A 346 13.63 2.48 13.93
C PHE A 346 13.72 3.66 12.97
N ASN A 347 13.17 4.80 13.36
CA ASN A 347 13.26 6.05 12.65
C ASN A 347 13.40 7.21 13.61
N GLY A 348 14.49 7.98 13.46
CA GLY A 348 14.71 9.25 14.14
C GLY A 348 14.74 10.37 13.11
N THR A 349 13.96 11.44 13.33
CA THR A 349 13.95 12.63 12.48
C THR A 349 14.14 13.88 13.33
N ASP A 350 14.93 14.83 12.82
CA ASP A 350 15.04 16.19 13.33
C ASP A 350 14.67 17.13 12.19
N ASN A 351 13.52 17.80 12.30
CA ASN A 351 12.95 18.65 11.28
C ASN A 351 12.93 20.11 11.72
N ASN A 352 13.52 21.00 10.92
CA ASN A 352 13.47 22.43 11.10
C ASN A 352 12.67 23.05 9.96
N ASN A 353 11.56 23.72 10.31
CA ASN A 353 10.62 24.25 9.36
C ASN A 353 10.35 25.73 9.60
N ASP A 354 10.69 26.55 8.61
CA ASP A 354 10.26 27.96 8.49
C ASP A 354 9.07 27.98 7.54
N SER A 355 7.89 28.31 8.04
CA SER A 355 6.65 28.30 7.28
C SER A 355 5.93 29.64 7.32
N ARG A 356 5.35 30.00 6.16
CA ARG A 356 4.45 31.14 6.01
C ARG A 356 3.13 30.67 5.45
N THR A 357 2.07 30.97 6.17
CA THR A 357 0.70 30.56 5.83
C THR A 357 -0.19 31.77 5.70
N SER A 358 -0.88 31.86 4.56
CA SER A 358 -1.89 32.89 4.32
C SER A 358 -3.22 32.20 4.07
N ARG A 359 -4.21 32.52 4.93
CA ARG A 359 -5.52 31.88 4.94
C ARG A 359 -6.62 32.92 4.77
N THR A 360 -7.44 32.76 3.74
CA THR A 360 -8.60 33.62 3.50
C THR A 360 -9.86 32.86 3.89
N TYR A 361 -10.56 33.36 4.89
CA TYR A 361 -11.84 32.80 5.33
C TYR A 361 -12.98 33.27 4.47
N PHE A 362 -13.91 32.36 4.17
CA PHE A 362 -15.15 32.67 3.48
C PHE A 362 -16.08 33.37 4.51
N ALA A 363 -16.15 34.68 4.50
CA ALA A 363 -17.11 35.43 5.30
C ALA A 363 -18.45 35.53 4.54
N GLY A 364 -19.56 35.74 5.27
CA GLY A 364 -20.84 36.14 4.65
C GLY A 364 -20.69 37.44 3.85
N PRO A 365 -21.76 38.04 3.37
CA PRO A 365 -21.78 39.08 2.27
C PRO A 365 -20.92 40.31 2.48
N SER A 366 -20.26 40.52 3.60
CA SER A 366 -19.68 41.80 3.88
C SER A 366 -18.16 41.91 3.95
N THR A 367 -17.36 40.90 4.31
CA THR A 367 -15.87 40.98 4.27
C THR A 367 -15.17 39.67 4.53
N SER A 368 -14.31 39.19 3.60
CA SER A 368 -13.36 38.12 3.85
C SER A 368 -12.30 38.57 4.87
N SER A 369 -11.96 37.73 5.81
CA SER A 369 -10.81 37.97 6.69
C SER A 369 -9.60 37.19 6.21
N LEU A 370 -8.45 37.85 6.26
CA LEU A 370 -7.15 37.29 5.91
C LEU A 370 -6.38 37.02 7.21
N TYR A 371 -5.97 35.77 7.40
CA TYR A 371 -5.08 35.34 8.48
C TYR A 371 -3.72 35.01 7.90
N ASP A 372 -2.68 35.76 8.30
CA ASP A 372 -1.29 35.52 7.92
C ASP A 372 -0.51 35.04 9.13
N ASP A 373 0.23 33.95 8.99
CA ASP A 373 1.05 33.33 10.02
C ASP A 373 2.45 33.06 9.50
N SER A 374 3.46 33.42 10.26
CA SER A 374 4.86 33.07 10.06
C SER A 374 5.36 32.29 11.26
N SER A 375 5.83 31.07 11.05
CA SER A 375 6.22 30.18 12.14
C SER A 375 7.55 29.49 11.90
N LEU A 376 8.36 29.41 12.94
CA LEU A 376 9.59 28.62 13.03
C LEU A 376 9.32 27.43 13.94
N SER A 377 9.50 26.22 13.44
CA SER A 377 9.32 25.00 14.24
C SER A 377 10.51 24.08 14.15
N SER A 378 10.86 23.48 15.28
CA SER A 378 11.83 22.39 15.39
C SER A 378 11.13 21.19 16.00
N THR A 379 11.27 20.03 15.36
CA THR A 379 10.59 18.81 15.82
C THR A 379 11.52 17.61 15.72
N LYS A 380 11.77 16.97 16.86
CA LYS A 380 12.52 15.72 16.94
C LYS A 380 11.55 14.59 17.22
N ASN A 381 11.59 13.55 16.37
CA ASN A 381 10.79 12.35 16.54
C ASN A 381 11.70 11.12 16.59
N LEU A 382 11.48 10.26 17.58
CA LEU A 382 12.03 8.91 17.65
C LEU A 382 10.88 7.92 17.59
N ASN A 383 10.94 6.95 16.70
CA ASN A 383 9.86 5.99 16.49
C ASN A 383 10.42 4.58 16.35
N HIS A 384 9.92 3.64 17.14
CA HIS A 384 10.25 2.22 17.08
C HIS A 384 9.00 1.44 16.69
N ARG A 385 9.11 0.54 15.72
CA ARG A 385 8.01 -0.29 15.25
C ARG A 385 8.36 -1.74 15.19
N PHE A 386 7.48 -2.56 15.72
CA PHE A 386 7.50 -4.02 15.61
C PHE A 386 6.21 -4.48 14.93
N ASN A 387 6.35 -5.31 13.92
CA ASN A 387 5.25 -6.02 13.30
C ASN A 387 5.62 -7.49 13.18
N MET A 388 4.67 -8.37 13.46
CA MET A 388 4.85 -9.82 13.29
C MET A 388 3.59 -10.42 12.70
N ARG A 389 3.74 -11.50 11.96
CA ARG A 389 2.65 -12.35 11.49
C ARG A 389 3.06 -13.80 11.62
N LEU A 390 2.29 -14.55 12.37
CA LEU A 390 2.41 -15.98 12.58
C LEU A 390 1.20 -16.68 11.98
N GLU A 391 1.41 -17.60 11.03
CA GLU A 391 0.37 -18.47 10.49
C GLU A 391 0.67 -19.91 10.94
N TYR A 392 -0.23 -20.50 11.70
CA TYR A 392 -0.11 -21.88 12.18
C TYR A 392 -1.23 -22.73 11.62
N THR A 393 -0.87 -23.69 10.79
CA THR A 393 -1.77 -24.73 10.29
C THR A 393 -1.73 -25.91 11.26
N ILE A 394 -2.71 -26.00 12.15
CA ILE A 394 -2.80 -27.09 13.15
C ILE A 394 -2.99 -28.41 12.41
N ASP A 395 -3.99 -28.45 11.54
CA ASP A 395 -4.33 -29.58 10.68
C ASP A 395 -5.02 -29.11 9.39
N SER A 396 -5.58 -30.02 8.61
CA SER A 396 -6.29 -29.71 7.35
C SER A 396 -7.57 -28.90 7.53
N ALA A 397 -8.18 -28.94 8.72
CA ALA A 397 -9.43 -28.27 9.07
C ALA A 397 -9.21 -26.97 9.86
N ASN A 398 -8.13 -26.86 10.64
CA ASN A 398 -7.91 -25.82 11.63
C ASN A 398 -6.65 -25.00 11.34
N SER A 399 -6.78 -23.67 11.40
CA SER A 399 -5.64 -22.76 11.31
C SER A 399 -5.83 -21.54 12.20
N ILE A 400 -4.70 -20.99 12.68
CA ILE A 400 -4.61 -19.78 13.47
C ILE A 400 -3.67 -18.81 12.75
N THR A 401 -4.08 -17.55 12.67
CA THR A 401 -3.21 -16.44 12.25
C THR A 401 -3.17 -15.42 13.39
N PHE A 402 -1.96 -15.05 13.83
CA PHE A 402 -1.74 -14.02 14.84
C PHE A 402 -0.83 -12.94 14.28
N SER A 403 -1.26 -11.68 14.37
CA SER A 403 -0.54 -10.53 13.81
C SER A 403 -0.48 -9.38 14.83
N PRO A 404 0.49 -9.39 15.77
CA PRO A 404 0.73 -8.29 16.69
C PRO A 404 1.53 -7.16 16.03
N SER A 405 1.32 -5.94 16.49
CA SER A 405 2.05 -4.74 16.13
C SER A 405 2.24 -3.85 17.36
N LEU A 406 3.43 -3.27 17.49
CA LEU A 406 3.78 -2.32 18.55
C LEU A 406 4.54 -1.15 17.97
N SER A 407 4.12 0.07 18.30
CA SER A 407 4.83 1.30 17.98
C SER A 407 5.09 2.08 19.25
N LEU A 408 6.33 2.53 19.46
CA LEU A 408 6.75 3.39 20.56
C LEU A 408 7.25 4.69 19.94
N GLN A 409 6.84 5.83 20.49
CA GLN A 409 7.21 7.14 19.95
C GLN A 409 7.59 8.12 21.07
N HIS A 410 8.66 8.88 20.81
CA HIS A 410 9.07 10.05 21.56
C HIS A 410 9.09 11.26 20.61
N ASN A 411 8.49 12.38 21.05
CA ASN A 411 8.41 13.61 20.27
C ASN A 411 8.78 14.82 21.14
N ASP A 412 9.74 15.61 20.67
CA ASP A 412 10.11 16.91 21.24
C ASP A 412 9.89 17.98 20.16
N ALA A 413 8.99 18.92 20.40
CA ALA A 413 8.61 19.94 19.45
C ALA A 413 8.59 21.33 20.08
N SER A 414 9.09 22.29 19.35
CA SER A 414 9.03 23.71 19.72
C SER A 414 8.60 24.54 18.51
N THR A 415 7.72 25.50 18.73
CA THR A 415 7.22 26.38 17.67
C THR A 415 7.14 27.81 18.19
N SER A 416 7.70 28.73 17.42
CA SER A 416 7.54 30.18 17.61
C SER A 416 6.81 30.74 16.40
N SER A 417 5.70 31.45 16.61
CA SER A 417 4.90 32.00 15.53
C SER A 417 4.45 33.44 15.80
N TYR A 418 4.38 34.19 14.70
CA TYR A 418 3.71 35.50 14.67
C TYR A 418 2.57 35.43 13.66
N ALA A 419 1.36 35.68 14.13
CA ALA A 419 0.19 35.70 13.28
C ALA A 419 -0.60 37.01 13.41
N LYS A 420 -1.30 37.40 12.34
CA LYS A 420 -2.17 38.55 12.29
C LYS A 420 -3.44 38.26 11.51
N THR A 421 -4.54 38.90 11.92
CA THR A 421 -5.80 38.85 11.18
C THR A 421 -6.14 40.25 10.65
N LEU A 422 -6.44 40.32 9.34
CA LEU A 422 -6.89 41.53 8.68
C LEU A 422 -8.31 41.35 8.18
N ALA A 423 -9.10 42.40 8.21
CA ALA A 423 -10.42 42.49 7.57
C ALA A 423 -10.47 43.78 6.73
N ALA A 424 -10.73 43.65 5.42
CA ALA A 424 -10.61 44.76 4.47
C ALA A 424 -9.28 45.53 4.59
N ASP A 425 -8.16 44.75 4.67
CA ASP A 425 -6.78 45.24 4.85
C ASP A 425 -6.51 46.01 6.15
N ILE A 426 -7.48 46.06 7.07
CA ILE A 426 -7.33 46.68 8.39
C ILE A 426 -6.94 45.63 9.41
N LEU A 427 -5.85 45.83 10.14
CA LEU A 427 -5.37 44.96 11.18
C LEU A 427 -6.39 44.89 12.33
N GLN A 428 -6.87 43.68 12.61
CA GLN A 428 -7.85 43.39 13.66
C GLN A 428 -7.19 42.82 14.90
N SER A 429 -6.24 41.91 14.72
CA SER A 429 -5.54 41.28 15.80
C SER A 429 -4.17 40.78 15.39
N SER A 430 -3.26 40.62 16.34
CA SER A 430 -1.98 39.95 16.17
C SER A 430 -1.64 39.11 17.40
N THR A 431 -0.82 38.08 17.21
CA THR A 431 -0.33 37.21 18.29
C THR A 431 1.12 36.83 18.06
N ASN A 432 1.92 36.90 19.13
CA ASN A 432 3.16 36.19 19.27
C ASN A 432 2.89 34.94 20.13
N ASN A 433 3.22 33.76 19.61
CA ASN A 433 2.97 32.51 20.29
C ASN A 433 4.23 31.63 20.30
N VAL A 434 4.63 31.15 21.46
CA VAL A 434 5.73 30.20 21.65
C VAL A 434 5.19 28.98 22.38
N THR A 435 5.29 27.85 21.75
CA THR A 435 4.86 26.56 22.31
C THR A 435 6.01 25.58 22.36
N SER A 436 6.08 24.80 23.44
CA SER A 436 6.91 23.60 23.49
C SER A 436 6.06 22.40 23.90
N LEU A 437 6.48 21.22 23.46
CA LEU A 437 5.71 19.98 23.68
C LEU A 437 6.67 18.79 23.73
N LEU A 438 6.68 18.09 24.82
CA LEU A 438 7.38 16.82 24.98
C LEU A 438 6.34 15.73 25.18
N ASN A 439 6.31 14.74 24.27
CA ASN A 439 5.35 13.64 24.32
C ASN A 439 6.04 12.29 24.23
N ASP A 440 5.56 11.35 25.00
CA ASP A 440 5.84 9.93 24.91
C ASP A 440 4.56 9.15 24.66
N GLY A 441 4.65 8.04 23.95
CA GLY A 441 3.49 7.20 23.76
C GLY A 441 3.76 5.88 23.11
N TYR A 442 2.80 4.98 23.25
CA TYR A 442 2.81 3.71 22.53
C TYR A 442 1.45 3.42 21.87
N ASN A 443 1.51 2.57 20.84
CA ASN A 443 0.34 1.98 20.23
C ASN A 443 0.62 0.48 20.03
N ALA A 444 -0.11 -0.35 20.76
CA ALA A 444 -0.07 -1.80 20.64
C ALA A 444 -1.37 -2.29 20.01
N SER A 445 -1.29 -3.17 19.04
CA SER A 445 -2.47 -3.79 18.41
C SER A 445 -2.20 -5.23 18.04
N GLY A 446 -3.26 -6.03 17.94
CA GLY A 446 -3.16 -7.43 17.59
C GLY A 446 -4.41 -7.93 16.89
N ASN A 447 -4.21 -8.83 15.94
CA ASN A 447 -5.27 -9.56 15.27
C ASN A 447 -5.05 -11.04 15.48
N LEU A 448 -6.06 -11.75 16.00
CA LEU A 448 -6.06 -13.20 16.17
C LEU A 448 -7.24 -13.79 15.40
N LEU A 449 -6.93 -14.56 14.35
CA LEU A 449 -7.93 -15.22 13.52
C LEU A 449 -7.83 -16.74 13.67
N TYR A 450 -8.88 -17.36 14.18
CA TYR A 450 -9.08 -18.79 14.16
C TYR A 450 -10.04 -19.17 13.02
N GLN A 451 -9.74 -20.24 12.29
CA GLN A 451 -10.50 -20.72 11.15
C GLN A 451 -10.71 -22.23 11.24
N HIS A 452 -11.95 -22.66 11.07
CA HIS A 452 -12.32 -24.09 11.05
C HIS A 452 -13.15 -24.44 9.82
N LYS A 453 -12.75 -25.48 9.09
CA LYS A 453 -13.47 -26.07 7.94
C LYS A 453 -14.15 -27.35 8.39
N PHE A 454 -15.45 -27.43 8.18
CA PHE A 454 -16.19 -28.66 8.41
C PHE A 454 -16.00 -29.68 7.28
N ARG A 455 -16.38 -30.93 7.49
CA ARG A 455 -16.35 -31.98 6.45
C ARG A 455 -17.23 -31.63 5.23
N LYS A 456 -18.38 -30.93 5.45
CA LYS A 456 -19.20 -30.40 4.36
C LYS A 456 -18.49 -29.27 3.65
N PRO A 457 -18.18 -29.39 2.34
CA PRO A 457 -17.48 -28.31 1.61
C PRO A 457 -18.19 -26.98 1.72
N ARG A 458 -17.45 -25.88 1.89
CA ARG A 458 -17.91 -24.49 2.05
C ARG A 458 -18.67 -24.22 3.35
N ARG A 459 -18.84 -25.18 4.26
CA ARG A 459 -19.27 -24.92 5.63
C ARG A 459 -18.06 -24.55 6.45
N THR A 460 -18.04 -23.35 7.05
CA THR A 460 -16.90 -22.83 7.81
C THR A 460 -17.37 -22.06 9.03
N VAL A 461 -16.55 -22.04 10.05
CA VAL A 461 -16.66 -21.09 11.16
C VAL A 461 -15.32 -20.36 11.28
N SER A 462 -15.36 -19.07 11.57
CA SER A 462 -14.16 -18.28 11.86
C SER A 462 -14.44 -17.26 12.95
N VAL A 463 -13.44 -17.06 13.79
CA VAL A 463 -13.43 -16.06 14.86
C VAL A 463 -12.22 -15.17 14.65
N ASN A 464 -12.46 -13.88 14.44
CA ASN A 464 -11.42 -12.89 14.31
C ASN A 464 -11.52 -11.87 15.44
N VAL A 465 -10.52 -11.82 16.31
CA VAL A 465 -10.43 -10.88 17.43
C VAL A 465 -9.37 -9.84 17.09
N ASN A 466 -9.77 -8.58 17.10
CA ASN A 466 -8.86 -7.43 16.99
C ASN A 466 -8.85 -6.71 18.32
N GLY A 467 -7.67 -6.44 18.87
CA GLY A 467 -7.47 -5.65 20.06
C GLY A 467 -6.42 -4.56 19.82
N GLY A 468 -6.57 -3.45 20.51
CA GLY A 468 -5.60 -2.37 20.50
C GLY A 468 -5.62 -1.59 21.78
N ALA A 469 -4.45 -1.09 22.20
CA ALA A 469 -4.27 -0.19 23.32
C ALA A 469 -3.24 0.87 22.93
N ASN A 470 -3.50 2.11 23.33
CA ASN A 470 -2.57 3.21 23.15
C ASN A 470 -2.54 4.09 24.37
N GLU A 471 -1.38 4.65 24.63
CA GLU A 471 -1.17 5.64 25.68
C GLU A 471 -0.33 6.77 25.10
N LYS A 472 -0.64 7.98 25.53
CA LYS A 472 0.12 9.18 25.26
C LYS A 472 0.21 10.02 26.52
N THR A 473 1.44 10.33 26.94
CA THR A 473 1.72 11.28 27.99
C THR A 473 2.49 12.47 27.42
N GLY A 474 2.30 13.65 27.96
CA GLY A 474 3.01 14.82 27.48
C GLY A 474 2.98 15.99 28.43
N VAL A 475 4.02 16.81 28.33
CA VAL A 475 4.13 18.11 29.03
C VAL A 475 4.36 19.18 27.96
N GLY A 476 3.59 20.26 28.06
CA GLY A 476 3.76 21.38 27.13
C GLY A 476 3.71 22.73 27.81
N THR A 477 4.31 23.72 27.19
CA THR A 477 4.20 25.12 27.56
C THR A 477 3.59 25.94 26.45
N ASN A 478 2.84 26.95 26.77
CA ASN A 478 2.25 27.89 25.85
C ASN A 478 2.42 29.33 26.38
N TYR A 479 3.28 30.09 25.74
CA TYR A 479 3.40 31.52 25.96
C TYR A 479 2.78 32.25 24.78
N SER A 480 1.78 33.10 25.02
CA SER A 480 1.17 33.93 23.98
C SER A 480 0.95 35.37 24.44
N GLN A 481 1.24 36.29 23.56
CA GLN A 481 0.93 37.69 23.70
C GLN A 481 0.07 38.14 22.55
N ASN A 482 -1.17 38.51 22.86
CA ASN A 482 -2.19 38.85 21.87
C ASN A 482 -2.51 40.33 21.98
N SER A 483 -2.64 40.98 20.83
CA SER A 483 -3.10 42.39 20.72
C SER A 483 -4.35 42.41 19.85
N PHE A 484 -5.38 43.06 20.33
CA PHE A 484 -6.64 43.24 19.64
C PHE A 484 -6.87 44.75 19.39
N TYR A 485 -7.14 45.08 18.14
CA TYR A 485 -7.29 46.46 17.68
C TYR A 485 -8.78 46.74 17.50
N ASN A 486 -9.26 47.87 18.04
CA ASN A 486 -10.66 48.22 18.07
C ASN A 486 -11.55 47.22 18.86
N SER A 487 -11.01 46.63 19.89
CA SER A 487 -11.65 45.74 20.85
C SER A 487 -11.70 46.38 22.25
N VAL A 488 -12.61 45.93 23.09
CA VAL A 488 -12.69 46.32 24.51
C VAL A 488 -11.44 45.83 25.26
N VAL A 489 -10.92 44.69 24.88
CA VAL A 489 -9.67 44.09 25.41
C VAL A 489 -8.57 44.37 24.42
N THR A 490 -7.62 45.23 24.77
CA THR A 490 -6.52 45.63 23.87
C THR A 490 -5.31 44.74 23.91
N GLY A 491 -5.14 43.92 24.95
CA GLY A 491 -4.05 42.96 25.08
C GLY A 491 -4.36 41.81 26.05
N LEU A 492 -3.90 40.63 25.74
CA LEU A 492 -4.04 39.45 26.59
C LEU A 492 -2.75 38.62 26.52
N GLY A 493 -2.00 38.62 27.62
CA GLY A 493 -0.82 37.73 27.77
C GLY A 493 -1.20 36.45 28.50
N ARG A 494 -0.61 35.35 28.08
CA ARG A 494 -0.72 34.06 28.77
C ARG A 494 0.62 33.39 28.84
N ASP A 495 0.91 32.79 29.99
CA ASP A 495 2.07 31.93 30.20
C ASP A 495 1.58 30.70 30.98
N GLN A 496 1.50 29.58 30.28
CA GLN A 496 0.83 28.36 30.76
C GLN A 496 1.72 27.14 30.54
N ARG A 497 1.61 26.17 31.47
CA ARG A 497 2.09 24.80 31.36
C ARG A 497 0.90 23.86 31.42
N TYR A 498 0.92 22.80 30.63
CA TYR A 498 -0.07 21.74 30.72
C TYR A 498 0.57 20.36 30.74
N ASP A 499 -0.05 19.48 31.52
CA ASP A 499 0.23 18.05 31.54
C ASP A 499 -0.91 17.34 30.79
N LEU A 500 -0.59 16.39 29.94
CA LEU A 500 -1.54 15.63 29.12
C LEU A 500 -1.32 14.13 29.32
N GLN A 501 -2.39 13.41 29.65
CA GLN A 501 -2.46 11.97 29.56
C GLN A 501 -3.65 11.57 28.67
N SER A 502 -3.47 10.66 27.78
CA SER A 502 -4.54 10.12 26.92
C SER A 502 -4.35 8.64 26.71
N ASP A 503 -5.36 7.86 27.11
CA ASP A 503 -5.37 6.41 27.03
C ASP A 503 -6.49 5.96 26.11
N GLY A 504 -6.26 4.89 25.37
CA GLY A 504 -7.27 4.30 24.51
C GLY A 504 -7.17 2.78 24.48
N MET A 505 -8.31 2.12 24.53
CA MET A 505 -8.42 0.68 24.35
C MET A 505 -9.55 0.36 23.37
N ASN A 506 -9.34 -0.61 22.51
CA ASN A 506 -10.40 -1.13 21.65
C ASN A 506 -10.31 -2.64 21.53
N VAL A 507 -11.47 -3.30 21.49
CA VAL A 507 -11.59 -4.73 21.20
C VAL A 507 -12.78 -4.92 20.27
N SER A 508 -12.59 -5.69 19.22
CA SER A 508 -13.66 -6.06 18.30
C SER A 508 -13.53 -7.53 17.91
N THR A 509 -14.66 -8.23 17.85
CA THR A 509 -14.70 -9.62 17.43
C THR A 509 -15.56 -9.75 16.17
N ASN A 510 -15.13 -10.56 15.22
CA ASN A 510 -15.95 -10.94 14.07
C ASN A 510 -16.13 -12.45 14.04
N LEU A 511 -17.27 -12.92 14.55
CA LEU A 511 -17.71 -14.31 14.49
C LEU A 511 -18.50 -14.52 13.21
N THR A 512 -18.06 -15.47 12.37
CA THR A 512 -18.70 -15.73 11.09
C THR A 512 -18.93 -17.23 10.91
N TYR A 513 -20.15 -17.61 10.56
CA TYR A 513 -20.53 -18.96 10.16
C TYR A 513 -21.07 -18.97 8.73
N THR A 514 -20.61 -19.91 7.91
CA THR A 514 -21.09 -20.07 6.54
C THR A 514 -21.71 -21.43 6.30
N GLU A 515 -22.86 -21.44 5.64
CA GLU A 515 -23.62 -22.64 5.28
C GLU A 515 -23.86 -22.71 3.77
N PRO A 516 -23.43 -23.77 3.07
CA PRO A 516 -23.73 -23.96 1.65
C PRO A 516 -25.20 -24.32 1.44
N ILE A 517 -25.86 -23.61 0.51
CA ILE A 517 -27.25 -23.88 0.07
C ILE A 517 -27.21 -24.31 -1.39
N GLY A 518 -27.62 -25.55 -1.65
CA GLY A 518 -27.55 -26.13 -2.98
C GLY A 518 -26.13 -26.16 -3.56
N LYS A 519 -26.03 -26.24 -4.89
CA LYS A 519 -24.72 -26.38 -5.56
C LYS A 519 -23.96 -25.06 -5.70
N LYS A 520 -24.63 -23.90 -5.73
CA LYS A 520 -24.01 -22.59 -6.05
C LYS A 520 -24.25 -21.52 -4.99
N GLY A 521 -25.20 -21.70 -4.07
CA GLY A 521 -25.55 -20.76 -3.02
C GLY A 521 -24.73 -20.96 -1.76
N GLN A 522 -24.57 -19.90 -0.97
CA GLN A 522 -23.97 -19.92 0.36
C GLN A 522 -24.59 -18.80 1.20
N LEU A 523 -24.99 -19.11 2.44
CA LEU A 523 -25.37 -18.13 3.44
C LEU A 523 -24.21 -17.88 4.38
N GLN A 524 -24.12 -16.66 4.88
CA GLN A 524 -23.23 -16.25 5.95
C GLN A 524 -24.04 -15.58 7.05
N PHE A 525 -23.79 -15.99 8.28
CA PHE A 525 -24.23 -15.31 9.49
C PHE A 525 -23.00 -14.69 10.13
N SER A 526 -23.10 -13.41 10.51
CA SER A 526 -22.02 -12.68 11.17
C SER A 526 -22.51 -12.00 12.43
N TYR A 527 -21.66 -11.95 13.44
CA TYR A 527 -21.87 -11.19 14.66
C TYR A 527 -20.60 -10.47 15.06
N ASN A 528 -20.69 -9.14 15.18
CA ASN A 528 -19.53 -8.28 15.37
C ASN A 528 -19.75 -7.35 16.58
N PRO A 529 -19.51 -7.82 17.82
CA PRO A 529 -19.42 -6.93 18.95
C PRO A 529 -18.12 -6.13 18.92
N SER A 530 -18.20 -4.84 19.31
CA SER A 530 -17.01 -4.03 19.55
C SER A 530 -17.17 -3.13 20.76
N PHE A 531 -16.06 -2.89 21.42
CA PHE A 531 -15.91 -1.98 22.55
C PHE A 531 -14.70 -1.08 22.28
N SER A 532 -14.85 0.21 22.51
CA SER A 532 -13.76 1.18 22.45
C SER A 532 -13.92 2.16 23.59
N GLU A 533 -12.83 2.39 24.30
CA GLU A 533 -12.71 3.38 25.38
C GLU A 533 -11.58 4.35 25.04
N SER A 534 -11.78 5.61 25.39
CA SER A 534 -10.77 6.65 25.28
C SER A 534 -10.89 7.59 26.46
N VAL A 535 -9.80 7.82 27.15
CA VAL A 535 -9.68 8.71 28.28
C VAL A 535 -8.72 9.84 27.93
N SER A 536 -9.04 11.05 28.30
CA SER A 536 -8.14 12.19 28.16
C SER A 536 -8.17 13.02 29.43
N ASP A 537 -7.01 13.23 30.00
CA ASP A 537 -6.77 14.08 31.17
C ASP A 537 -5.74 15.15 30.75
N LYS A 538 -6.18 16.40 30.74
CA LYS A 538 -5.33 17.56 30.43
C LYS A 538 -5.50 18.58 31.53
N MET A 539 -4.45 18.82 32.29
CA MET A 539 -4.42 19.84 33.35
C MET A 539 -3.50 20.99 32.93
N THR A 540 -4.06 22.19 32.91
CA THR A 540 -3.36 23.42 32.50
C THR A 540 -3.21 24.34 33.69
N TYR A 541 -2.03 24.92 33.86
CA TYR A 541 -1.67 25.81 34.95
C TYR A 541 -1.12 27.12 34.40
N ASN A 542 -1.63 28.23 34.90
CA ASN A 542 -1.09 29.56 34.66
C ASN A 542 0.14 29.81 35.54
N LYS A 543 1.09 30.54 35.04
CA LYS A 543 2.24 31.02 35.81
C LYS A 543 1.81 32.03 36.84
N ASP A 544 2.17 31.81 38.07
CA ASP A 544 2.01 32.78 39.14
C ASP A 544 3.10 33.89 38.98
N THR A 545 2.67 35.13 38.88
CA THR A 545 3.56 36.28 38.66
C THR A 545 4.42 36.63 39.88
N VAL A 546 4.06 36.14 41.07
CA VAL A 546 4.77 36.40 42.34
C VAL A 546 5.81 35.31 42.57
N THR A 547 5.43 34.04 42.46
CA THR A 547 6.33 32.90 42.74
C THR A 547 7.13 32.48 41.50
N GLY A 548 6.64 32.77 40.30
CA GLY A 548 7.22 32.30 39.05
C GLY A 548 6.87 30.86 38.68
N ASP A 549 6.13 30.14 39.49
CA ASP A 549 5.74 28.76 39.32
C ASP A 549 4.40 28.59 38.60
N TYR A 550 4.21 27.51 37.89
CA TYR A 550 2.94 27.14 37.26
C TYR A 550 2.05 26.39 38.29
N SER A 551 1.39 27.15 39.14
CA SER A 551 0.62 26.62 40.27
C SER A 551 -0.88 26.89 40.21
N LYS A 552 -1.30 27.90 39.46
CA LYS A 552 -2.71 28.29 39.38
C LYS A 552 -3.41 27.52 38.24
N GLN A 553 -4.22 26.53 38.60
CA GLN A 553 -4.96 25.74 37.64
C GLN A 553 -5.93 26.61 36.83
N ASP A 554 -5.89 26.45 35.53
CA ASP A 554 -6.79 27.10 34.57
C ASP A 554 -7.94 26.14 34.23
N THR A 555 -9.11 26.42 34.77
CA THR A 555 -10.30 25.57 34.60
C THR A 555 -10.87 25.58 33.20
N LEU A 556 -10.62 26.65 32.41
CA LEU A 556 -11.09 26.75 31.02
C LEU A 556 -10.30 25.84 30.05
N PHE A 557 -9.04 25.54 30.41
CA PHE A 557 -8.11 24.84 29.54
C PHE A 557 -7.70 23.49 30.10
N SER A 558 -8.30 23.11 31.22
CA SER A 558 -8.17 21.80 31.85
C SER A 558 -9.41 20.94 31.60
N ASN A 559 -9.20 19.64 31.42
CA ASN A 559 -10.27 18.71 31.07
C ASN A 559 -9.91 17.29 31.50
N LYS A 560 -10.86 16.61 32.15
CA LYS A 560 -10.80 15.18 32.37
C LYS A 560 -12.08 14.53 31.85
N TYR A 561 -11.95 13.65 30.89
CA TYR A 561 -13.05 13.08 30.13
C TYR A 561 -12.79 11.64 29.71
N ALA A 562 -13.78 10.76 29.91
CA ALA A 562 -13.79 9.39 29.43
C ALA A 562 -14.92 9.17 28.40
N ASN A 563 -14.66 8.45 27.36
CA ASN A 563 -15.65 8.13 26.34
C ASN A 563 -15.64 6.62 26.05
N THR A 564 -16.79 5.98 26.08
CA THR A 564 -16.98 4.59 25.68
C THR A 564 -17.91 4.50 24.47
N TYR A 565 -17.52 3.68 23.51
CA TYR A 565 -18.34 3.39 22.34
C TYR A 565 -18.47 1.90 22.13
N THR A 566 -19.67 1.38 22.32
CA THR A 566 -19.98 -0.04 22.20
C THR A 566 -20.88 -0.28 21.00
N THR A 567 -20.58 -1.28 20.17
CA THR A 567 -21.45 -1.68 19.07
C THR A 567 -21.76 -3.17 19.09
N GLN A 568 -22.99 -3.50 18.77
CA GLN A 568 -23.47 -4.86 18.52
C GLN A 568 -24.00 -4.90 17.08
N ARG A 569 -23.31 -5.64 16.19
CA ARG A 569 -23.71 -5.75 14.79
C ARG A 569 -23.96 -7.21 14.44
N GLY A 570 -25.18 -7.54 14.06
CA GLY A 570 -25.60 -8.84 13.53
C GLY A 570 -25.91 -8.74 12.05
N GLY A 571 -25.52 -9.75 11.25
CA GLY A 571 -25.74 -9.71 9.83
C GLY A 571 -26.02 -11.06 9.18
N ILE A 572 -26.73 -10.97 8.06
CA ILE A 572 -26.99 -12.09 7.15
C ILE A 572 -26.57 -11.69 5.75
N SER A 573 -25.84 -12.56 5.06
CA SER A 573 -25.43 -12.36 3.66
C SER A 573 -25.67 -13.62 2.85
N PHE A 574 -26.14 -13.44 1.62
CA PHE A 574 -26.34 -14.52 0.67
C PHE A 574 -25.44 -14.33 -0.55
N ARG A 575 -24.71 -15.37 -0.92
CA ARG A 575 -23.82 -15.38 -2.07
C ARG A 575 -24.24 -16.43 -3.07
N VAL A 576 -24.20 -16.05 -4.36
CA VAL A 576 -24.37 -16.97 -5.50
C VAL A 576 -23.10 -16.92 -6.35
N GLY A 577 -22.62 -18.10 -6.76
CA GLY A 577 -21.42 -18.25 -7.57
C GLY A 577 -20.27 -18.91 -6.80
N GLU A 578 -19.41 -19.62 -7.52
CA GLU A 578 -18.18 -20.18 -6.98
C GLU A 578 -17.04 -19.13 -7.12
N ARG A 579 -16.07 -19.19 -6.20
CA ARG A 579 -14.92 -18.26 -6.18
C ARG A 579 -14.13 -18.25 -7.49
N ASP A 580 -14.05 -19.40 -8.16
CA ASP A 580 -13.28 -19.61 -9.40
C ASP A 580 -14.12 -19.45 -10.66
N ARG A 581 -15.39 -19.08 -10.54
CA ARG A 581 -16.28 -18.89 -11.69
C ARG A 581 -16.30 -17.45 -12.19
N LYS A 582 -16.73 -17.31 -13.46
CA LYS A 582 -16.82 -16.03 -14.17
C LYS A 582 -17.65 -14.97 -13.45
N THR A 583 -18.61 -15.37 -12.62
CA THR A 583 -19.57 -14.45 -11.99
C THR A 583 -19.82 -14.84 -10.53
N SER A 584 -19.76 -13.88 -9.62
CA SER A 584 -20.23 -14.01 -8.24
C SER A 584 -21.01 -12.76 -7.82
N PHE A 585 -22.08 -12.98 -7.08
CA PHE A 585 -22.93 -11.95 -6.49
C PHE A 585 -23.11 -12.23 -5.00
N ASN A 586 -22.96 -11.21 -4.18
CA ASN A 586 -23.19 -11.25 -2.74
C ASN A 586 -24.10 -10.08 -2.36
N ILE A 587 -25.16 -10.34 -1.60
CA ILE A 587 -26.03 -9.33 -1.00
C ILE A 587 -26.17 -9.65 0.48
N GLY A 588 -26.12 -8.61 1.32
CA GLY A 588 -26.24 -8.75 2.75
C GLY A 588 -26.89 -7.55 3.40
N VAL A 589 -27.36 -7.75 4.60
CA VAL A 589 -27.83 -6.71 5.50
C VAL A 589 -27.27 -6.96 6.89
N ASN A 590 -26.77 -5.91 7.52
CA ASN A 590 -26.39 -5.91 8.92
C ASN A 590 -27.31 -4.97 9.68
N VAL A 591 -27.63 -5.31 10.92
CA VAL A 591 -28.32 -4.46 11.87
C VAL A 591 -27.32 -4.12 12.97
N GLN A 592 -27.21 -2.84 13.29
CA GLN A 592 -26.27 -2.34 14.28
C GLN A 592 -27.01 -1.57 15.38
N GLN A 593 -26.79 -1.97 16.63
CA GLN A 593 -27.06 -1.16 17.81
C GLN A 593 -25.73 -0.61 18.29
N ALA A 594 -25.65 0.72 18.48
CA ALA A 594 -24.48 1.39 19.01
C ALA A 594 -24.86 2.23 20.22
N HIS A 595 -23.97 2.29 21.21
CA HIS A 595 -24.11 3.08 22.41
C HIS A 595 -22.84 3.88 22.65
N LEU A 596 -23.00 5.19 22.75
CA LEU A 596 -21.95 6.17 23.04
C LEU A 596 -22.24 6.73 24.43
N ALA A 597 -21.29 6.59 25.36
CA ALA A 597 -21.34 7.23 26.65
C ALA A 597 -20.08 8.08 26.85
N GLY A 598 -20.26 9.27 27.42
CA GLY A 598 -19.17 10.20 27.74
C GLY A 598 -19.34 10.73 29.12
N ASP A 599 -18.30 10.61 29.93
CA ASP A 599 -18.25 11.05 31.33
C ASP A 599 -17.19 12.15 31.45
N GLN A 600 -17.60 13.38 31.69
CA GLN A 600 -16.72 14.49 31.99
C GLN A 600 -16.66 14.66 33.53
N GLU A 601 -15.46 14.61 34.09
CA GLU A 601 -15.21 14.80 35.50
C GLU A 601 -14.76 16.24 35.81
N PHE A 602 -14.09 16.88 34.88
CA PHE A 602 -13.55 18.23 35.04
C PHE A 602 -13.67 19.02 33.70
N PRO A 603 -13.92 20.35 33.72
CA PRO A 603 -14.07 21.26 34.84
C PRO A 603 -15.44 21.14 35.55
N THR A 604 -16.43 20.57 34.88
CA THR A 604 -17.78 20.34 35.45
C THR A 604 -18.16 18.88 35.20
N VAL A 605 -18.85 18.27 36.15
CA VAL A 605 -19.35 16.90 35.97
C VAL A 605 -20.50 16.92 34.98
N ALA A 606 -20.34 16.15 33.89
CA ALA A 606 -21.35 15.98 32.85
C ALA A 606 -21.35 14.54 32.32
N HIS A 607 -22.55 14.01 32.07
CA HIS A 607 -22.73 12.69 31.52
C HIS A 607 -23.54 12.77 30.24
N ILE A 608 -23.04 12.15 29.20
CA ILE A 608 -23.68 12.07 27.88
C ILE A 608 -23.90 10.60 27.54
N SER A 609 -25.13 10.25 27.18
CA SER A 609 -25.48 8.89 26.73
C SER A 609 -26.32 8.96 25.48
N ARG A 610 -25.89 8.28 24.43
CA ARG A 610 -26.56 8.25 23.12
C ARG A 610 -26.63 6.81 22.60
N SER A 611 -27.81 6.41 22.12
CA SER A 611 -28.00 5.13 21.46
C SER A 611 -28.43 5.33 20.02
N PHE A 612 -27.87 4.50 19.13
CA PHE A 612 -28.14 4.58 17.69
C PHE A 612 -28.50 3.20 17.17
N PHE A 613 -29.52 3.14 16.32
CA PHE A 613 -29.92 1.94 15.61
C PHE A 613 -29.81 2.17 14.11
N ASN A 614 -29.11 1.27 13.39
CA ASN A 614 -28.88 1.41 11.97
C ASN A 614 -29.04 0.09 11.24
N VAL A 615 -29.60 0.17 10.04
CA VAL A 615 -29.63 -0.93 9.08
C VAL A 615 -28.59 -0.67 8.01
N LEU A 616 -27.65 -1.60 7.80
CA LEU A 616 -26.47 -1.44 6.96
C LEU A 616 -26.49 -2.46 5.80
N PRO A 617 -27.17 -2.17 4.68
CA PRO A 617 -27.17 -3.02 3.49
C PRO A 617 -25.81 -2.98 2.77
N ASN A 618 -25.45 -4.09 2.13
CA ASN A 618 -24.27 -4.20 1.28
C ASN A 618 -24.54 -5.14 0.09
N ALA A 619 -23.85 -4.89 -1.03
CA ALA A 619 -23.92 -5.73 -2.21
C ALA A 619 -22.58 -5.71 -2.96
N PHE A 620 -22.16 -6.89 -3.45
CA PHE A 620 -20.93 -7.06 -4.22
C PHE A 620 -21.21 -7.88 -5.47
N TYR A 621 -20.71 -7.41 -6.60
CA TYR A 621 -20.79 -8.12 -7.87
C TYR A 621 -19.40 -8.20 -8.49
N ASN A 622 -18.96 -9.41 -8.85
CA ASN A 622 -17.72 -9.64 -9.56
C ASN A 622 -17.99 -10.44 -10.83
N PHE A 623 -17.46 -9.96 -11.94
CA PHE A 623 -17.50 -10.64 -13.23
C PHE A 623 -16.09 -10.73 -13.81
N ARG A 624 -15.70 -11.92 -14.27
CA ARG A 624 -14.39 -12.19 -14.87
C ARG A 624 -14.60 -12.93 -16.19
N ALA A 625 -14.05 -12.41 -17.27
CA ALA A 625 -14.07 -13.06 -18.58
C ALA A 625 -12.70 -13.63 -18.93
N ALA A 626 -12.68 -14.69 -19.74
CA ALA A 626 -11.44 -15.34 -20.20
C ALA A 626 -10.56 -14.44 -21.09
N ASP A 627 -11.12 -13.39 -21.68
CA ASP A 627 -10.43 -12.41 -22.54
C ASP A 627 -9.71 -11.29 -21.77
N GLY A 628 -9.59 -11.41 -20.44
CA GLY A 628 -8.89 -10.46 -19.59
C GLY A 628 -9.77 -9.29 -19.10
N ARG A 629 -11.09 -9.35 -19.26
CA ARG A 629 -12.03 -8.38 -18.67
C ARG A 629 -12.37 -8.76 -17.23
N ASN A 630 -12.35 -7.77 -16.34
CA ASN A 630 -12.75 -7.91 -14.96
C ASN A 630 -13.65 -6.71 -14.58
N ILE A 631 -14.81 -6.99 -13.99
CA ILE A 631 -15.73 -5.95 -13.47
C ILE A 631 -15.98 -6.28 -12.00
N ARG A 632 -15.81 -5.28 -11.14
CA ARG A 632 -16.19 -5.35 -9.73
C ARG A 632 -17.07 -4.16 -9.38
N VAL A 633 -18.24 -4.44 -8.85
CA VAL A 633 -19.16 -3.43 -8.32
C VAL A 633 -19.37 -3.70 -6.85
N MET A 634 -19.25 -2.68 -6.03
CA MET A 634 -19.42 -2.74 -4.59
C MET A 634 -20.32 -1.60 -4.13
N TYR A 635 -21.32 -1.94 -3.36
CA TYR A 635 -22.12 -1.01 -2.57
C TYR A 635 -22.06 -1.42 -1.11
N ARG A 636 -21.78 -0.47 -0.24
CA ARG A 636 -21.79 -0.69 1.21
C ARG A 636 -22.26 0.55 1.95
N THR A 637 -22.80 0.33 3.13
CA THR A 637 -23.12 1.37 4.09
C THR A 637 -22.27 1.20 5.36
N ASN A 638 -21.99 2.31 6.01
CA ASN A 638 -21.22 2.35 7.27
C ASN A 638 -21.68 3.53 8.12
N THR A 639 -21.36 3.50 9.41
CA THR A 639 -21.54 4.63 10.33
C THR A 639 -20.21 5.03 10.95
N ASN A 640 -20.01 6.33 11.17
CA ASN A 640 -18.85 6.86 11.86
C ASN A 640 -19.28 7.62 13.11
N ALA A 641 -18.81 7.18 14.28
CA ALA A 641 -19.05 7.86 15.54
C ALA A 641 -18.18 9.13 15.64
N PRO A 642 -18.66 10.19 16.35
CA PRO A 642 -17.81 11.32 16.69
C PRO A 642 -16.60 10.88 17.51
N SER A 643 -15.45 11.55 17.32
CA SER A 643 -14.27 11.32 18.16
C SER A 643 -14.44 12.00 19.54
N ILE A 644 -13.63 11.57 20.51
CA ILE A 644 -13.63 12.18 21.84
C ILE A 644 -13.35 13.69 21.77
N THR A 645 -12.37 14.11 20.98
CA THR A 645 -12.03 15.54 20.79
C THR A 645 -13.13 16.36 20.15
N GLN A 646 -14.01 15.71 19.36
CA GLN A 646 -15.17 16.37 18.79
C GLN A 646 -16.33 16.52 19.76
N LEU A 647 -16.42 15.65 20.76
CA LEU A 647 -17.48 15.69 21.78
C LEU A 647 -17.13 16.60 22.97
N GLN A 648 -15.84 16.81 23.22
CA GLN A 648 -15.34 17.60 24.35
C GLN A 648 -15.63 19.09 24.17
N SER A 649 -16.35 19.70 25.09
CA SER A 649 -16.67 21.13 25.11
C SER A 649 -15.52 22.04 25.60
N VAL A 650 -14.32 21.48 25.75
CA VAL A 650 -13.15 22.26 26.19
C VAL A 650 -12.54 23.02 25.03
N VAL A 651 -12.19 24.28 25.27
CA VAL A 651 -11.66 25.15 24.26
C VAL A 651 -10.14 24.98 24.12
N ASP A 652 -9.72 24.64 22.93
CA ASP A 652 -8.30 24.66 22.53
C ASP A 652 -7.94 26.09 22.10
N ILE A 653 -7.01 26.70 22.80
CA ILE A 653 -6.46 28.03 22.56
C ILE A 653 -4.97 27.99 22.22
N SER A 654 -4.44 26.86 21.78
CA SER A 654 -3.06 26.79 21.31
C SER A 654 -2.73 27.89 20.28
N ASN A 655 -3.78 28.34 19.56
CA ASN A 655 -3.77 29.58 18.80
C ASN A 655 -4.96 30.44 19.23
N PRO A 656 -4.74 31.53 19.98
CA PRO A 656 -5.82 32.35 20.51
C PRO A 656 -6.67 33.07 19.44
N LEU A 657 -6.15 33.21 18.23
CA LEU A 657 -6.91 33.78 17.11
C LEU A 657 -7.77 32.72 16.42
N LEU A 658 -7.43 31.43 16.57
CA LEU A 658 -8.08 30.30 15.93
C LEU A 658 -8.49 29.24 16.95
N MET A 659 -9.40 29.57 17.82
CA MET A 659 -9.88 28.73 18.90
C MET A 659 -10.71 27.55 18.35
N LYS A 660 -10.70 26.41 19.05
CA LYS A 660 -11.52 25.24 18.72
C LYS A 660 -12.22 24.72 19.97
N THR A 661 -13.43 24.18 19.79
CA THR A 661 -14.15 23.47 20.84
C THR A 661 -14.87 22.26 20.24
N GLY A 662 -15.28 21.31 21.07
CA GLY A 662 -16.12 20.21 20.63
C GLY A 662 -17.61 20.51 20.69
N ASN A 663 -18.42 19.49 20.48
CA ASN A 663 -19.87 19.54 20.52
C ASN A 663 -20.42 18.19 21.01
N ALA A 664 -20.94 18.18 22.24
CA ALA A 664 -21.47 16.97 22.85
C ALA A 664 -22.78 16.47 22.22
N ASP A 665 -23.47 17.29 21.39
CA ASP A 665 -24.72 16.94 20.72
C ASP A 665 -24.52 16.21 19.39
N LEU A 666 -23.29 15.89 19.00
CA LEU A 666 -23.01 15.22 17.76
C LEU A 666 -23.66 13.83 17.68
N LYS A 667 -24.21 13.56 16.49
CA LYS A 667 -24.69 12.25 16.08
C LYS A 667 -23.62 11.55 15.25
N GLN A 668 -23.73 10.22 15.13
CA GLN A 668 -22.92 9.48 14.16
C GLN A 668 -23.34 9.80 12.72
N SER A 669 -22.37 9.89 11.82
CA SER A 669 -22.67 10.00 10.39
C SER A 669 -23.01 8.64 9.80
N TYR A 670 -23.90 8.63 8.78
CA TYR A 670 -24.26 7.44 8.01
C TYR A 670 -23.81 7.60 6.56
N GLU A 671 -22.99 6.68 6.09
CA GLU A 671 -22.34 6.77 4.79
C GLU A 671 -22.80 5.69 3.82
N HIS A 672 -23.02 6.07 2.56
CA HIS A 672 -23.22 5.19 1.41
C HIS A 672 -22.00 5.25 0.50
N THR A 673 -21.36 4.14 0.29
CA THR A 673 -20.19 4.03 -0.60
C THR A 673 -20.52 3.14 -1.80
N PHE A 674 -20.27 3.65 -3.00
CA PHE A 674 -20.41 2.93 -4.26
C PHE A 674 -19.09 2.93 -5.01
N VAL A 675 -18.63 1.74 -5.46
CA VAL A 675 -17.38 1.58 -6.19
C VAL A 675 -17.60 0.70 -7.41
N VAL A 676 -17.14 1.17 -8.58
CA VAL A 676 -17.09 0.37 -9.81
C VAL A 676 -15.63 0.30 -10.28
N ARG A 677 -15.12 -0.89 -10.51
CA ARG A 677 -13.82 -1.11 -11.12
C ARG A 677 -13.99 -1.97 -12.37
N TYR A 678 -13.40 -1.51 -13.45
CA TYR A 678 -13.29 -2.25 -14.71
C TYR A 678 -11.84 -2.37 -15.10
N GLY A 679 -11.40 -3.57 -15.42
CA GLY A 679 -10.06 -3.86 -15.92
C GLY A 679 -10.12 -4.68 -17.21
N LEU A 680 -9.30 -4.31 -18.18
CA LEU A 680 -9.06 -5.06 -19.41
C LEU A 680 -7.57 -5.10 -19.67
N THR A 681 -6.98 -6.28 -19.70
CA THR A 681 -5.57 -6.49 -20.08
C THR A 681 -5.48 -7.47 -21.23
N LYS A 682 -5.03 -6.97 -22.39
CA LYS A 682 -4.83 -7.80 -23.59
C LYS A 682 -3.36 -8.23 -23.67
N ALA A 683 -3.05 -9.43 -23.19
CA ALA A 683 -1.70 -9.99 -23.10
C ALA A 683 -0.96 -9.97 -24.46
N LYS A 684 -1.64 -10.31 -25.56
CA LYS A 684 -1.04 -10.37 -26.92
C LYS A 684 -0.58 -9.03 -27.47
N THR A 685 -1.30 -7.94 -27.15
CA THR A 685 -1.01 -6.60 -27.68
C THR A 685 -0.32 -5.70 -26.67
N GLY A 686 -0.27 -6.10 -25.39
CA GLY A 686 0.25 -5.28 -24.28
C GLY A 686 -0.61 -4.03 -23.99
N ARG A 687 -1.88 -4.03 -24.40
CA ARG A 687 -2.82 -2.92 -24.16
C ARG A 687 -3.59 -3.17 -22.88
N ASN A 688 -3.75 -2.12 -22.10
CA ASN A 688 -4.46 -2.16 -20.83
C ASN A 688 -5.44 -0.99 -20.78
N LEU A 689 -6.59 -1.23 -20.16
CA LEU A 689 -7.58 -0.21 -19.85
C LEU A 689 -8.11 -0.49 -18.43
N PHE A 690 -8.02 0.51 -17.56
CA PHE A 690 -8.60 0.44 -16.22
C PHE A 690 -9.50 1.64 -16.00
N LEU A 691 -10.63 1.40 -15.35
CA LEU A 691 -11.59 2.40 -14.94
C LEU A 691 -11.92 2.19 -13.47
N ASN A 692 -11.89 3.25 -12.69
CA ASN A 692 -12.31 3.26 -11.29
C ASN A 692 -13.29 4.42 -11.06
N ILE A 693 -14.45 4.10 -10.53
CA ILE A 693 -15.46 5.06 -10.09
C ILE A 693 -15.69 4.83 -8.60
N TYR A 694 -15.57 5.88 -7.82
CA TYR A 694 -15.89 5.91 -6.41
C TYR A 694 -16.90 7.02 -6.14
N ALA A 695 -17.92 6.75 -5.35
CA ALA A 695 -18.86 7.75 -4.87
C ALA A 695 -19.19 7.48 -3.40
N ASN A 696 -19.20 8.51 -2.58
CA ASN A 696 -19.58 8.49 -1.17
C ASN A 696 -20.55 9.63 -0.88
N LYS A 697 -21.66 9.31 -0.23
CA LYS A 697 -22.63 10.26 0.29
C LYS A 697 -22.82 10.04 1.78
N ALA A 698 -22.70 11.09 2.58
CA ALA A 698 -22.94 11.01 4.01
C ALA A 698 -24.17 11.81 4.41
N PHE A 699 -24.95 11.24 5.31
CA PHE A 699 -26.00 11.88 6.08
C PHE A 699 -25.49 12.13 7.49
N ASP A 700 -25.99 13.19 8.14
CA ASP A 700 -25.45 13.66 9.43
C ASP A 700 -23.90 13.80 9.39
N TYR A 701 -23.36 14.28 8.28
CA TYR A 701 -21.93 14.50 8.12
C TYR A 701 -21.41 15.42 9.22
N ILE A 702 -20.30 15.04 9.87
CA ILE A 702 -19.68 15.89 10.89
C ILE A 702 -18.77 16.90 10.18
N GLY A 703 -19.32 18.09 9.91
CA GLY A 703 -18.64 19.24 9.33
C GLY A 703 -18.18 20.23 10.38
N SER A 704 -17.67 21.38 9.93
CA SER A 704 -17.17 22.46 10.79
C SER A 704 -18.13 23.65 10.80
N ALA A 705 -18.40 24.20 11.99
CA ALA A 705 -19.01 25.51 12.16
C ALA A 705 -17.95 26.49 12.64
N VAL A 706 -17.78 27.60 11.95
CA VAL A 706 -16.87 28.68 12.30
C VAL A 706 -17.68 29.91 12.65
N TYR A 707 -17.44 30.43 13.84
CA TYR A 707 -17.99 31.70 14.31
C TYR A 707 -16.88 32.74 14.35
N GLN A 708 -17.07 33.83 13.57
CA GLN A 708 -16.15 34.92 13.43
C GLN A 708 -16.89 36.23 13.65
N PRO A 709 -16.84 36.81 14.85
CA PRO A 709 -17.60 38.01 15.17
C PRO A 709 -17.00 39.26 14.54
N THR A 710 -17.86 40.19 14.13
CA THR A 710 -17.46 41.53 13.64
C THR A 710 -17.17 42.54 14.77
N LYS A 711 -17.58 42.22 15.99
CA LYS A 711 -17.32 42.94 17.26
C LYS A 711 -17.08 41.89 18.34
N ASP A 712 -16.51 42.32 19.48
CA ASP A 712 -16.34 41.43 20.62
C ASP A 712 -17.68 40.77 20.99
N SER A 713 -17.74 39.48 21.12
CA SER A 713 -18.97 38.72 21.32
C SER A 713 -18.73 37.54 22.26
N LEU A 714 -19.72 37.24 23.09
CA LEU A 714 -19.71 36.05 23.92
C LEU A 714 -20.18 34.84 23.12
N PHE A 715 -19.36 33.81 23.05
CA PHE A 715 -19.74 32.48 22.58
C PHE A 715 -20.14 31.64 23.79
N ALA A 716 -21.42 31.30 23.89
CA ALA A 716 -21.92 30.44 24.94
C ALA A 716 -22.01 29.01 24.43
N ASP A 717 -21.31 28.09 25.08
CA ASP A 717 -21.50 26.65 24.84
C ASP A 717 -22.70 26.19 25.69
N LYS A 718 -23.75 25.75 25.00
CA LYS A 718 -25.01 25.33 25.62
C LYS A 718 -24.86 24.05 26.48
N VAL A 719 -23.82 23.25 26.27
CA VAL A 719 -23.63 21.97 26.94
C VAL A 719 -22.77 22.14 28.22
N SER A 720 -21.64 22.85 28.08
CA SER A 720 -20.76 23.09 29.24
C SER A 720 -21.23 24.26 30.10
N GLY A 721 -22.13 25.10 29.63
CA GLY A 721 -22.53 26.34 30.28
C GLY A 721 -21.41 27.41 30.29
N THR A 722 -20.30 27.17 29.63
CA THR A 722 -19.14 28.07 29.60
C THR A 722 -19.36 29.16 28.54
N SER A 723 -19.14 30.41 28.95
CA SER A 723 -19.16 31.55 28.03
C SER A 723 -17.77 32.09 27.83
N ILE A 724 -17.36 32.19 26.54
CA ILE A 724 -16.03 32.63 26.15
C ILE A 724 -16.13 33.93 25.35
N LEU A 725 -15.38 34.94 25.76
CA LEU A 725 -15.26 36.17 24.99
C LEU A 725 -14.39 35.91 23.74
N ILE A 726 -15.00 36.04 22.58
CA ILE A 726 -14.29 36.03 21.27
C ILE A 726 -14.09 37.48 20.88
N ASN A 727 -12.85 37.89 20.89
CA ASN A 727 -12.48 39.24 20.49
C ASN A 727 -12.58 39.40 18.96
N ARG A 728 -12.85 40.62 18.54
CA ARG A 728 -12.80 40.94 17.10
C ARG A 728 -11.45 40.53 16.50
N GLY A 729 -11.49 39.83 15.37
CA GLY A 729 -10.28 39.30 14.70
C GLY A 729 -9.84 37.93 15.18
N SER A 730 -10.52 37.34 16.17
CA SER A 730 -10.42 35.93 16.54
C SER A 730 -11.63 35.17 16.00
N GLN A 731 -11.55 33.85 16.04
CA GLN A 731 -12.66 32.96 15.67
C GLN A 731 -12.66 31.71 16.53
N ILE A 732 -13.82 31.09 16.64
CA ILE A 732 -13.97 29.76 17.23
C ILE A 732 -14.60 28.81 16.24
N SER A 733 -14.08 27.57 16.14
CA SER A 733 -14.66 26.49 15.35
C SER A 733 -15.13 25.36 16.22
N ARG A 734 -16.27 24.74 15.85
CA ARG A 734 -16.80 23.53 16.48
C ARG A 734 -17.33 22.54 15.44
N PRO A 735 -17.31 21.23 15.71
CA PRO A 735 -17.95 20.25 14.82
C PRO A 735 -19.47 20.30 14.94
N VAL A 736 -20.18 20.10 13.82
CA VAL A 736 -21.65 20.06 13.72
C VAL A 736 -22.10 19.00 12.72
N ASN A 737 -23.28 18.41 12.94
CA ASN A 737 -23.87 17.52 11.94
C ASN A 737 -24.56 18.32 10.82
N LEU A 738 -24.23 17.99 9.58
CA LEU A 738 -24.73 18.66 8.38
C LEU A 738 -25.06 17.64 7.30
N ASP A 739 -26.11 17.93 6.53
CA ASP A 739 -26.43 17.16 5.33
C ASP A 739 -25.84 17.79 4.07
N GLY A 740 -25.69 16.98 3.02
CA GLY A 740 -25.22 17.44 1.72
C GLY A 740 -23.77 17.11 1.39
N TYR A 741 -23.08 16.36 2.24
CA TYR A 741 -21.76 15.83 1.89
C TYR A 741 -21.85 14.83 0.74
N PHE A 742 -21.05 15.06 -0.30
CA PHE A 742 -20.88 14.14 -1.42
C PHE A 742 -19.44 14.19 -1.93
N SER A 743 -18.84 13.01 -2.15
CA SER A 743 -17.51 12.89 -2.73
C SER A 743 -17.52 11.84 -3.82
N SER A 744 -17.05 12.20 -5.01
CA SER A 744 -16.90 11.24 -6.10
C SER A 744 -15.54 11.36 -6.78
N ARG A 745 -15.06 10.23 -7.27
CA ARG A 745 -13.81 10.13 -8.04
C ARG A 745 -14.04 9.22 -9.23
N PHE A 746 -13.70 9.72 -10.38
CA PHE A 746 -13.57 8.99 -11.62
C PHE A 746 -12.08 8.95 -12.02
N PHE A 747 -11.60 7.82 -12.43
CA PHE A 747 -10.24 7.64 -12.93
C PHE A 747 -10.21 6.59 -14.03
N ILE A 748 -9.59 6.94 -15.15
CA ILE A 748 -9.36 6.03 -16.28
C ILE A 748 -7.89 6.08 -16.67
N THR A 749 -7.31 4.92 -16.95
CA THR A 749 -5.96 4.80 -17.50
C THR A 749 -5.93 3.85 -18.68
N CYS A 750 -5.23 4.26 -19.74
CA CYS A 750 -4.98 3.48 -20.94
C CYS A 750 -3.49 3.33 -21.13
N GLY A 751 -2.99 2.10 -21.14
CA GLY A 751 -1.58 1.80 -21.42
C GLY A 751 -1.42 1.03 -22.73
N PHE A 752 -0.47 1.45 -23.55
CA PHE A 752 -0.16 0.77 -24.81
C PHE A 752 1.31 0.96 -25.25
N PRO A 753 1.89 -0.03 -25.93
CA PRO A 753 3.23 0.07 -26.47
C PRO A 753 3.25 0.93 -27.74
N VAL A 754 4.23 1.84 -27.83
CA VAL A 754 4.55 2.63 -29.01
C VAL A 754 5.78 2.01 -29.68
N ALA A 755 5.55 1.16 -30.68
CA ALA A 755 6.60 0.34 -31.26
C ALA A 755 7.69 1.14 -31.99
N ILE A 756 7.33 2.26 -32.62
CA ILE A 756 8.24 3.12 -33.40
C ILE A 756 9.40 3.62 -32.55
N ILE A 757 9.11 4.06 -31.32
CA ILE A 757 10.10 4.59 -30.37
C ILE A 757 10.46 3.59 -29.27
N LYS A 758 10.06 2.32 -29.42
CA LYS A 758 10.28 1.24 -28.43
C LYS A 758 9.98 1.69 -27.00
N SER A 759 8.83 2.30 -26.78
CA SER A 759 8.43 2.87 -25.50
C SER A 759 7.03 2.43 -25.11
N ASN A 760 6.63 2.70 -23.86
CA ASN A 760 5.28 2.49 -23.36
C ASN A 760 4.65 3.86 -23.07
N LEU A 761 3.43 4.07 -23.54
CA LEU A 761 2.65 5.27 -23.25
C LEU A 761 1.48 4.90 -22.34
N ASN A 762 1.37 5.58 -21.22
CA ASN A 762 0.25 5.52 -20.31
C ASN A 762 -0.46 6.88 -20.30
N LEU A 763 -1.75 6.88 -20.62
CA LEU A 763 -2.60 8.07 -20.56
C LEU A 763 -3.57 7.90 -19.40
N ASN A 764 -3.67 8.93 -18.58
CA ASN A 764 -4.55 8.95 -17.42
C ASN A 764 -5.50 10.15 -17.53
N ALA A 765 -6.76 9.95 -17.19
CA ALA A 765 -7.69 11.03 -17.00
C ALA A 765 -8.46 10.81 -15.69
N GLY A 766 -8.70 11.87 -14.96
CA GLY A 766 -9.36 11.82 -13.67
C GLY A 766 -10.35 12.96 -13.50
N LEU A 767 -11.31 12.74 -12.62
CA LEU A 767 -12.26 13.74 -12.19
C LEU A 767 -12.56 13.52 -10.71
N ASN A 768 -12.26 14.51 -9.88
CA ASN A 768 -12.71 14.54 -8.50
C ASN A 768 -13.81 15.59 -8.37
N TYR A 769 -14.91 15.24 -7.72
CA TYR A 769 -16.01 16.16 -7.43
C TYR A 769 -16.42 15.97 -5.97
N ASN A 770 -16.24 17.04 -5.18
CA ASN A 770 -16.53 17.03 -3.75
C ASN A 770 -17.44 18.18 -3.39
N ILE A 771 -18.46 17.91 -2.58
CA ILE A 771 -19.30 18.90 -1.91
C ILE A 771 -19.09 18.69 -0.42
N THR A 772 -18.60 19.72 0.27
CA THR A 772 -18.41 19.70 1.72
C THR A 772 -19.23 20.81 2.36
N PRO A 773 -20.25 20.48 3.16
CA PRO A 773 -21.03 21.46 3.90
C PRO A 773 -20.31 21.91 5.16
N GLY A 774 -20.44 23.18 5.51
CA GLY A 774 -19.98 23.80 6.75
C GLY A 774 -20.93 24.92 7.17
N LEU A 775 -20.70 25.51 8.34
CA LEU A 775 -21.37 26.71 8.80
C LEU A 775 -20.36 27.85 8.98
N VAL A 776 -20.73 29.05 8.55
CA VAL A 776 -19.99 30.27 8.82
C VAL A 776 -20.97 31.28 9.39
N ASN A 777 -20.77 31.68 10.64
CA ASN A 777 -21.68 32.55 11.39
C ASN A 777 -23.15 32.07 11.30
N ASP A 778 -23.37 30.76 11.55
CA ASP A 778 -24.66 30.07 11.50
C ASP A 778 -25.32 29.97 10.11
N VAL A 779 -24.66 30.41 9.05
CA VAL A 779 -25.14 30.27 7.66
C VAL A 779 -24.48 29.06 7.01
N VAL A 780 -25.27 28.19 6.39
CA VAL A 780 -24.76 27.01 5.67
C VAL A 780 -23.93 27.43 4.48
N ASN A 781 -22.70 26.99 4.46
CA ASN A 781 -21.81 27.10 3.32
C ASN A 781 -21.55 25.73 2.69
N LYS A 782 -21.64 25.65 1.37
CA LYS A 782 -21.29 24.47 0.60
C LYS A 782 -20.08 24.79 -0.25
N ALA A 783 -18.94 24.26 0.13
CA ALA A 783 -17.76 24.29 -0.70
C ALA A 783 -17.82 23.14 -1.73
N THR A 784 -17.85 23.51 -3.00
CA THR A 784 -17.82 22.57 -4.12
C THR A 784 -16.47 22.65 -4.81
N ASN A 785 -15.80 21.50 -4.92
CA ASN A 785 -14.51 21.39 -5.60
C ASN A 785 -14.63 20.38 -6.74
N TYR A 786 -14.36 20.84 -7.97
CA TYR A 786 -14.38 20.06 -9.19
C TYR A 786 -12.99 20.09 -9.82
N VAL A 787 -12.32 18.93 -9.90
CA VAL A 787 -10.93 18.82 -10.34
C VAL A 787 -10.80 17.81 -11.47
N PRO A 788 -10.94 18.24 -12.74
CA PRO A 788 -10.49 17.45 -13.87
C PRO A 788 -8.95 17.37 -13.87
N SER A 789 -8.44 16.19 -14.15
CA SER A 789 -7.02 15.92 -14.24
C SER A 789 -6.68 15.13 -15.50
N PHE A 790 -5.51 15.41 -16.06
CA PHE A 790 -4.95 14.68 -17.19
C PHE A 790 -3.49 14.35 -16.91
N GLY A 791 -3.07 13.14 -17.25
CA GLY A 791 -1.69 12.70 -17.12
C GLY A 791 -1.24 11.87 -18.33
N ALA A 792 0.02 11.99 -18.68
CA ALA A 792 0.68 11.17 -19.68
C ALA A 792 2.06 10.75 -19.17
N VAL A 793 2.39 9.48 -19.31
CA VAL A 793 3.71 8.94 -18.96
C VAL A 793 4.23 8.13 -20.13
N LEU A 794 5.33 8.60 -20.73
CA LEU A 794 6.08 7.90 -21.77
C LEU A 794 7.36 7.33 -21.14
N SER A 795 7.45 6.02 -21.03
CA SER A 795 8.63 5.34 -20.50
C SER A 795 9.35 4.51 -21.55
N SER A 796 10.68 4.61 -21.59
CA SER A 796 11.52 3.87 -22.52
C SER A 796 11.47 2.36 -22.28
N ASN A 797 11.60 1.61 -23.35
CA ASN A 797 11.85 0.16 -23.35
C ASN A 797 12.87 -0.22 -24.40
N ILE A 798 13.86 0.66 -24.61
CA ILE A 798 14.87 0.58 -25.69
C ILE A 798 15.95 -0.40 -25.28
N SER A 799 16.65 -0.13 -24.18
CA SER A 799 17.76 -0.95 -23.68
C SER A 799 17.98 -0.70 -22.18
N GLU A 800 18.85 -1.49 -21.58
CA GLU A 800 19.31 -1.30 -20.21
C GLU A 800 20.31 -0.12 -20.06
N LYS A 801 20.88 0.33 -21.19
CA LYS A 801 21.84 1.45 -21.22
C LYS A 801 21.18 2.81 -21.35
N ILE A 802 20.04 2.89 -22.00
CA ILE A 802 19.28 4.14 -22.19
C ILE A 802 17.91 3.93 -21.59
N ASP A 803 17.63 4.71 -20.57
CA ASP A 803 16.37 4.71 -19.84
C ASP A 803 15.87 6.13 -19.67
N PHE A 804 14.67 6.40 -20.17
CA PHE A 804 14.02 7.69 -19.95
C PHE A 804 12.54 7.52 -19.57
N THR A 805 12.07 8.48 -18.82
CA THR A 805 10.64 8.67 -18.52
C THR A 805 10.32 10.14 -18.71
N VAL A 806 9.35 10.43 -19.56
CA VAL A 806 8.75 11.76 -19.70
C VAL A 806 7.35 11.68 -19.14
N SER A 807 7.03 12.54 -18.20
CA SER A 807 5.71 12.58 -17.59
C SER A 807 5.14 13.98 -17.55
N TYR A 808 3.84 14.05 -17.67
CA TYR A 808 3.06 15.27 -17.53
C TYR A 808 1.82 14.95 -16.69
N THR A 809 1.52 15.82 -15.74
CA THR A 809 0.28 15.77 -14.96
C THR A 809 -0.24 17.18 -14.79
N GLY A 810 -1.47 17.45 -15.21
CA GLY A 810 -2.13 18.73 -15.07
C GLY A 810 -3.47 18.58 -14.37
N ASN A 811 -3.80 19.51 -13.47
CA ASN A 811 -5.05 19.57 -12.75
C ASN A 811 -5.62 20.99 -12.83
N TYR A 812 -6.90 21.08 -13.14
CA TYR A 812 -7.63 22.33 -13.08
C TYR A 812 -8.64 22.28 -11.95
N ASN A 813 -8.50 23.16 -10.98
CA ASN A 813 -9.34 23.20 -9.78
C ASN A 813 -10.36 24.29 -9.93
N VAL A 814 -11.62 23.90 -9.98
CA VAL A 814 -12.75 24.81 -9.96
C VAL A 814 -13.35 24.77 -8.56
N VAL A 815 -13.18 25.85 -7.83
CA VAL A 815 -13.65 25.98 -6.45
C VAL A 815 -14.78 26.99 -6.42
N SER A 816 -15.95 26.55 -5.99
CA SER A 816 -17.10 27.41 -5.76
C SER A 816 -17.59 27.28 -4.32
N ASN A 817 -18.17 28.34 -3.83
CA ASN A 817 -18.57 28.51 -2.45
C ASN A 817 -19.94 29.22 -2.41
N SER A 818 -20.88 28.67 -1.67
CA SER A 818 -22.26 29.19 -1.69
C SER A 818 -22.41 30.57 -1.05
N LEU A 819 -21.48 30.96 -0.14
CA LEU A 819 -21.49 32.28 0.51
C LEU A 819 -20.77 33.36 -0.32
N GLN A 820 -19.86 32.96 -1.21
CA GLN A 820 -19.08 33.90 -2.04
C GLN A 820 -19.01 33.35 -3.47
N SER A 821 -20.11 33.30 -4.15
CA SER A 821 -20.22 32.74 -5.52
C SER A 821 -19.41 33.50 -6.58
N GLN A 822 -19.03 34.76 -6.31
CA GLN A 822 -18.24 35.59 -7.24
C GLN A 822 -16.73 35.51 -7.04
N ALA A 823 -16.24 34.93 -5.98
CA ALA A 823 -14.81 34.70 -5.77
C ALA A 823 -14.34 33.54 -6.61
N ALA A 824 -13.86 33.78 -7.82
CA ALA A 824 -13.27 32.77 -8.69
C ALA A 824 -11.91 32.35 -8.10
N ASN A 825 -11.93 31.34 -7.24
CA ASN A 825 -10.73 30.71 -6.68
C ASN A 825 -10.23 29.54 -7.54
N ASN A 826 -10.45 29.62 -8.86
CA ASN A 826 -10.01 28.62 -9.80
C ASN A 826 -8.50 28.70 -9.96
N PHE A 827 -7.86 27.57 -9.98
CA PHE A 827 -6.42 27.51 -10.19
C PHE A 827 -6.04 26.27 -11.01
N TYR A 828 -4.98 26.45 -11.76
CA TYR A 828 -4.39 25.39 -12.55
C TYR A 828 -3.00 25.06 -11.98
N ASN A 829 -2.66 23.79 -11.95
CA ASN A 829 -1.31 23.35 -11.68
C ASN A 829 -0.91 22.22 -12.61
N HIS A 830 0.37 22.24 -13.02
CA HIS A 830 0.95 21.10 -13.69
C HIS A 830 2.36 20.81 -13.20
N VAL A 831 2.74 19.55 -13.39
CA VAL A 831 4.11 19.07 -13.27
C VAL A 831 4.46 18.35 -14.56
N ALA A 832 5.47 18.89 -15.27
CA ALA A 832 6.08 18.24 -16.42
C ALA A 832 7.47 17.76 -16.01
N SER A 833 7.80 16.48 -16.19
CA SER A 833 9.11 15.98 -15.78
C SER A 833 9.75 15.07 -16.80
N VAL A 834 11.08 15.13 -16.85
CA VAL A 834 11.94 14.29 -17.67
C VAL A 834 12.98 13.65 -16.77
N ARG A 835 13.00 12.34 -16.73
CA ARG A 835 14.08 11.56 -16.13
C ARG A 835 14.83 10.87 -17.26
N PHE A 836 16.14 11.01 -17.30
CA PHE A 836 16.99 10.39 -18.29
C PHE A 836 18.20 9.74 -17.62
N ASN A 837 18.45 8.49 -17.94
CA ASN A 837 19.58 7.73 -17.46
C ASN A 837 20.30 7.08 -18.65
N TRP A 838 21.60 7.32 -18.76
CA TRP A 838 22.44 6.84 -19.84
C TRP A 838 23.72 6.22 -19.31
N VAL A 839 23.93 4.96 -19.65
CA VAL A 839 25.19 4.25 -19.43
C VAL A 839 25.98 4.27 -20.72
N PHE A 840 27.06 5.02 -20.77
CA PHE A 840 27.92 5.20 -21.94
C PHE A 840 29.34 4.77 -21.64
N LEU A 841 30.12 4.53 -22.67
CA LEU A 841 31.51 4.04 -22.56
C LEU A 841 31.64 2.88 -21.55
N GLU A 842 30.60 2.00 -21.49
CA GLU A 842 30.48 0.82 -20.63
C GLU A 842 30.42 1.09 -19.12
N ASN A 843 31.12 2.09 -18.61
CA ASN A 843 31.29 2.34 -17.16
C ASN A 843 30.79 3.69 -16.68
N PHE A 844 30.60 4.66 -17.59
CA PHE A 844 30.07 5.97 -17.22
C PHE A 844 28.55 5.95 -17.14
N VAL A 845 28.02 6.59 -16.12
CA VAL A 845 26.58 6.78 -15.92
C VAL A 845 26.30 8.27 -15.86
N PHE A 846 25.40 8.73 -16.70
CA PHE A 846 24.82 10.05 -16.64
C PHE A 846 23.35 9.92 -16.28
N ASN A 847 22.92 10.64 -15.26
CA ASN A 847 21.51 10.72 -14.87
C ASN A 847 21.12 12.18 -14.72
N THR A 848 19.94 12.51 -15.19
CA THR A 848 19.35 13.83 -14.97
C THR A 848 17.85 13.72 -14.75
N ASN A 849 17.36 14.53 -13.81
CA ASN A 849 15.96 14.70 -13.49
C ASN A 849 15.62 16.18 -13.59
N PHE A 850 14.73 16.52 -14.51
CA PHE A 850 14.21 17.86 -14.68
C PHE A 850 12.71 17.85 -14.44
N SER A 851 12.20 18.82 -13.68
CA SER A 851 10.76 19.03 -13.54
C SER A 851 10.44 20.53 -13.59
N ASN A 852 9.45 20.88 -14.41
CA ASN A 852 8.81 22.17 -14.42
C ASN A 852 7.52 22.08 -13.60
N ASN A 853 7.37 22.99 -12.65
CA ASN A 853 6.22 23.07 -11.73
C ASN A 853 5.58 24.44 -11.92
N TYR A 854 4.30 24.44 -12.28
CA TYR A 854 3.55 25.65 -12.58
C TYR A 854 2.23 25.68 -11.81
N TYR A 855 1.97 26.80 -11.16
CA TYR A 855 0.78 27.04 -10.35
C TYR A 855 0.20 28.42 -10.65
N THR A 856 -1.10 28.51 -10.86
CA THR A 856 -1.84 29.77 -11.04
C THR A 856 -2.76 30.04 -9.87
N GLY A 857 -3.36 31.22 -9.85
CA GLY A 857 -4.46 31.57 -8.94
C GLY A 857 -4.04 31.94 -7.52
N PHE A 858 -2.76 32.26 -7.28
CA PHE A 858 -2.32 32.80 -5.99
C PHE A 858 -2.67 34.27 -5.87
N SER A 859 -3.42 34.63 -4.83
CA SER A 859 -3.75 36.03 -4.54
C SER A 859 -2.47 36.79 -4.18
N GLY A 860 -2.18 37.88 -4.89
CA GLY A 860 -1.09 38.81 -4.57
C GLY A 860 0.30 38.46 -5.10
N THR A 861 0.59 37.25 -5.54
CA THR A 861 1.95 36.83 -5.97
C THR A 861 2.03 36.40 -7.43
N GLY A 862 0.91 36.39 -8.18
CA GLY A 862 0.86 35.92 -9.56
C GLY A 862 1.08 34.42 -9.69
N ALA A 863 1.36 33.98 -10.93
CA ALA A 863 1.65 32.57 -11.19
C ALA A 863 3.03 32.17 -10.64
N GLN A 864 3.12 31.04 -9.99
CA GLN A 864 4.37 30.45 -9.54
C GLN A 864 4.88 29.47 -10.62
N ASN A 865 6.07 29.71 -11.13
CA ASN A 865 6.72 28.84 -12.14
C ASN A 865 8.17 28.60 -11.74
N PHE A 866 8.53 27.37 -11.44
CA PHE A 866 9.89 27.03 -11.08
C PHE A 866 10.31 25.69 -11.66
N ASN A 867 11.60 25.58 -11.93
CA ASN A 867 12.24 24.40 -12.50
C ASN A 867 13.15 23.78 -11.45
N LEU A 868 12.93 22.50 -11.17
CA LEU A 868 13.82 21.72 -10.34
C LEU A 868 14.65 20.82 -11.23
N TRP A 869 15.95 21.04 -11.26
CA TRP A 869 16.88 20.31 -12.11
C TRP A 869 18.03 19.72 -11.27
N GLY A 870 18.12 18.39 -11.26
CA GLY A 870 19.21 17.65 -10.67
C GLY A 870 19.89 16.76 -11.68
N ALA A 871 21.21 16.56 -11.52
CA ALA A 871 21.97 15.65 -12.37
C ALA A 871 23.13 15.01 -11.60
N TYR A 872 23.58 13.85 -12.09
CA TYR A 872 24.86 13.31 -11.64
C TYR A 872 25.60 12.63 -12.79
N VAL A 873 26.94 12.57 -12.62
CA VAL A 873 27.85 11.77 -13.42
C VAL A 873 28.53 10.77 -12.50
N GLY A 874 28.49 9.50 -12.88
CA GLY A 874 29.09 8.39 -12.13
C GLY A 874 30.06 7.58 -12.97
N TYR A 875 31.04 6.96 -12.34
CA TYR A 875 31.95 6.00 -12.96
C TYR A 875 31.92 4.67 -12.19
N LYS A 876 31.67 3.57 -12.90
CA LYS A 876 31.61 2.21 -12.32
C LYS A 876 32.95 1.52 -12.43
N MET A 877 33.44 1.03 -11.30
CA MET A 877 34.71 0.35 -11.12
C MET A 877 34.50 -1.07 -10.60
N LEU A 878 35.58 -1.85 -10.46
CA LEU A 878 35.58 -3.18 -9.84
C LEU A 878 34.52 -4.12 -10.43
N LYS A 879 34.53 -4.31 -11.77
CA LYS A 879 33.51 -5.11 -12.45
C LYS A 879 32.07 -4.58 -12.24
N LYS A 880 31.91 -3.27 -12.17
CA LYS A 880 30.63 -2.56 -11.98
C LYS A 880 29.99 -2.75 -10.58
N THR A 881 30.77 -3.15 -9.58
CA THR A 881 30.29 -3.28 -8.20
C THR A 881 30.47 -2.02 -7.37
N LEU A 882 31.47 -1.18 -7.71
CA LEU A 882 31.69 0.12 -7.05
C LEU A 882 31.40 1.24 -8.03
N GLU A 883 30.60 2.22 -7.62
CA GLU A 883 30.29 3.44 -8.36
C GLU A 883 30.70 4.67 -7.55
N ALA A 884 31.53 5.51 -8.14
CA ALA A 884 31.80 6.86 -7.63
C ALA A 884 31.00 7.85 -8.47
N ARG A 885 30.26 8.77 -7.83
CA ARG A 885 29.47 9.78 -8.53
C ARG A 885 29.58 11.15 -7.90
N ILE A 886 29.45 12.17 -8.73
CA ILE A 886 29.28 13.56 -8.33
C ILE A 886 27.90 13.98 -8.79
N SER A 887 27.10 14.50 -7.88
CA SER A 887 25.74 14.94 -8.11
C SER A 887 25.58 16.42 -7.76
N VAL A 888 24.66 17.06 -8.45
CA VAL A 888 24.17 18.40 -8.12
C VAL A 888 22.66 18.36 -8.02
N TYR A 889 22.15 18.91 -6.95
CA TYR A 889 20.73 19.08 -6.69
C TYR A 889 20.35 20.54 -6.95
N ASP A 890 19.20 20.78 -7.56
CA ASP A 890 18.66 22.11 -7.88
C ASP A 890 19.68 23.02 -8.59
N ILE A 891 20.13 22.60 -9.77
CA ILE A 891 21.13 23.32 -10.60
C ILE A 891 20.74 24.77 -10.83
N LEU A 892 19.44 25.07 -10.94
CA LEU A 892 18.92 26.40 -11.23
C LEU A 892 18.66 27.23 -9.96
N ASN A 893 18.80 26.64 -8.78
CA ASN A 893 18.51 27.24 -7.47
C ASN A 893 17.12 27.87 -7.41
N GLN A 894 16.13 27.19 -7.99
CA GLN A 894 14.75 27.64 -8.08
C GLN A 894 13.78 26.86 -7.17
N ASN A 895 14.29 25.92 -6.37
CA ASN A 895 13.43 25.09 -5.53
C ASN A 895 12.62 25.96 -4.54
N THR A 896 11.33 25.73 -4.51
CA THR A 896 10.39 26.39 -3.60
C THR A 896 9.28 25.42 -3.21
N SER A 897 8.69 25.62 -2.03
CA SER A 897 7.53 24.86 -1.59
C SER A 897 6.28 25.70 -1.76
N VAL A 898 5.27 25.16 -2.42
CA VAL A 898 3.98 25.80 -2.60
C VAL A 898 2.90 24.76 -2.31
N ALA A 899 2.03 25.05 -1.34
CA ALA A 899 0.87 24.21 -1.05
C ALA A 899 -0.39 25.08 -0.99
N ARG A 900 -1.49 24.62 -1.61
CA ARG A 900 -2.79 25.23 -1.51
C ARG A 900 -3.80 24.22 -0.99
N THR A 901 -4.57 24.62 0.03
CA THR A 901 -5.65 23.82 0.61
C THR A 901 -6.95 24.60 0.52
N VAL A 902 -8.04 23.92 0.17
CA VAL A 902 -9.40 24.51 0.18
C VAL A 902 -10.27 23.65 1.09
N THR A 903 -10.93 24.30 2.03
CA THR A 903 -11.89 23.70 2.96
C THR A 903 -13.28 24.30 2.76
N GLU A 904 -14.23 23.87 3.57
CA GLU A 904 -15.61 24.43 3.61
C GLU A 904 -15.66 25.86 4.16
N THR A 905 -14.61 26.33 4.83
CA THR A 905 -14.61 27.62 5.54
C THR A 905 -13.53 28.59 5.09
N TYR A 906 -12.46 28.11 4.41
CA TYR A 906 -11.34 28.95 3.95
C TYR A 906 -10.58 28.32 2.80
N PHE A 907 -9.76 29.10 2.12
CA PHE A 907 -8.61 28.62 1.36
C PHE A 907 -7.30 29.09 2.00
N GLU A 908 -6.28 28.28 1.87
CA GLU A 908 -4.96 28.50 2.50
C GLU A 908 -3.84 28.30 1.49
N ASN A 909 -2.88 29.21 1.48
CA ASN A 909 -1.60 29.07 0.80
C ASN A 909 -0.49 28.93 1.86
N ALA A 910 0.35 27.93 1.72
CA ALA A 910 1.47 27.69 2.62
C ALA A 910 2.77 27.57 1.84
N ASN A 911 3.80 28.23 2.32
CA ASN A 911 5.18 28.10 1.85
C ASN A 911 6.06 27.63 3.00
N THR A 912 7.04 26.79 2.71
CA THR A 912 7.99 26.30 3.71
C THR A 912 9.41 26.38 3.16
N ASN A 913 10.39 26.43 4.05
CA ASN A 913 11.78 26.32 3.64
C ASN A 913 12.06 24.96 3.00
N VAL A 914 12.94 24.97 2.00
CA VAL A 914 13.31 23.80 1.21
C VAL A 914 14.84 23.73 1.05
N LEU A 915 15.32 22.54 0.72
CA LEU A 915 16.72 22.36 0.32
C LEU A 915 16.99 23.15 -0.96
N ARG A 916 18.03 23.97 -0.92
CA ARG A 916 18.55 24.69 -2.09
C ARG A 916 19.66 23.91 -2.76
N GLN A 917 20.31 24.52 -3.74
CA GLN A 917 21.42 23.94 -4.49
C GLN A 917 22.51 23.40 -3.57
N TYR A 918 22.93 22.16 -3.81
CA TYR A 918 24.13 21.58 -3.19
C TYR A 918 24.78 20.57 -4.14
N PHE A 919 26.09 20.37 -3.95
CA PHE A 919 26.89 19.37 -4.65
C PHE A 919 27.24 18.24 -3.69
N MET A 920 27.30 17.00 -4.17
CA MET A 920 27.64 15.86 -3.34
C MET A 920 28.49 14.85 -4.10
N ALA A 921 29.58 14.40 -3.49
CA ALA A 921 30.36 13.25 -3.91
C ALA A 921 29.85 12.02 -3.15
N GLN A 922 29.63 10.91 -3.85
CA GLN A 922 29.09 9.67 -3.26
C GLN A 922 29.80 8.45 -3.82
N LEU A 923 30.03 7.47 -2.94
CA LEU A 923 30.47 6.13 -3.28
C LEU A 923 29.33 5.14 -3.02
N THR A 924 29.10 4.21 -3.95
CA THR A 924 28.09 3.16 -3.82
C THR A 924 28.73 1.81 -4.14
N TYR A 925 28.64 0.87 -3.22
CA TYR A 925 29.10 -0.52 -3.42
C TYR A 925 27.89 -1.45 -3.51
N THR A 926 27.77 -2.16 -4.65
CA THR A 926 26.67 -3.08 -4.93
C THR A 926 27.12 -4.52 -4.75
N ILE A 927 26.41 -5.28 -3.94
CA ILE A 927 26.67 -6.68 -3.62
C ILE A 927 25.69 -7.54 -4.42
N ARG A 928 26.22 -8.52 -5.19
CA ARG A 928 25.45 -9.47 -6.01
C ARG A 928 26.10 -10.84 -5.94
N LYS A 929 25.73 -11.65 -4.96
CA LYS A 929 26.20 -13.03 -4.79
C LYS A 929 25.00 -13.97 -4.80
N PHE A 930 24.68 -14.53 -5.96
CA PHE A 930 23.62 -15.53 -6.11
C PHE A 930 24.24 -16.92 -6.25
N LYS A 931 23.62 -17.94 -5.66
CA LYS A 931 23.98 -19.32 -5.95
C LYS A 931 23.55 -19.64 -7.40
N SER A 932 24.45 -20.22 -8.20
CA SER A 932 24.12 -20.73 -9.53
C SER A 932 23.15 -21.91 -9.35
N GLY A 933 21.87 -21.67 -9.52
CA GLY A 933 20.88 -22.73 -9.50
C GLY A 933 20.95 -23.60 -10.74
N ALA A 934 20.64 -24.90 -10.62
CA ALA A 934 20.37 -25.79 -11.73
C ALA A 934 19.26 -25.21 -12.65
N PRO A 935 19.26 -25.53 -13.98
CA PRO A 935 18.20 -25.07 -14.87
C PRO A 935 16.83 -25.44 -14.32
N PRO A 936 15.82 -24.58 -14.46
CA PRO A 936 14.50 -24.84 -13.89
C PRO A 936 13.90 -26.09 -14.54
N GLU A 937 13.40 -27.01 -13.72
CA GLU A 937 12.44 -28.01 -14.19
C GLU A 937 11.24 -27.27 -14.81
N PRO A 938 10.64 -27.79 -15.90
CA PRO A 938 9.50 -27.17 -16.53
C PRO A 938 8.37 -27.02 -15.49
N GLU A 939 7.81 -25.86 -15.44
CA GLU A 939 6.76 -25.44 -14.49
C GLU A 939 5.65 -26.50 -14.40
N LYS A 940 5.57 -27.20 -13.29
CA LYS A 940 4.27 -27.50 -12.73
C LYS A 940 3.73 -26.17 -12.23
N GLN A 941 2.72 -25.65 -12.93
CA GLN A 941 1.98 -24.47 -12.51
C GLN A 941 1.39 -24.73 -11.11
N ASP A 942 2.15 -24.42 -10.08
CA ASP A 942 1.64 -24.31 -8.73
C ASP A 942 0.93 -22.96 -8.62
N ASP A 943 -0.35 -22.99 -8.91
CA ASP A 943 -1.35 -22.04 -8.44
C ASP A 943 -1.37 -22.02 -6.91
N MET A 944 -0.33 -21.43 -6.29
CA MET A 944 -0.24 -21.38 -4.81
C MET A 944 -1.33 -20.57 -4.13
N MET A 945 -2.19 -19.89 -4.87
CA MET A 945 -3.44 -19.32 -4.35
C MET A 945 -4.70 -20.15 -4.66
N MET A 946 -4.64 -21.15 -5.56
CA MET A 946 -5.77 -22.03 -5.90
C MET A 946 -5.67 -23.47 -5.36
N HIS A 947 -4.52 -23.91 -4.86
CA HIS A 947 -4.29 -25.32 -4.51
C HIS A 947 -4.67 -25.74 -3.08
N ARG A 948 -5.41 -24.94 -2.33
CA ARG A 948 -6.02 -25.47 -1.11
C ARG A 948 -7.29 -26.32 -1.34
N ASP A 949 -7.86 -26.32 -2.56
CA ASP A 949 -9.12 -27.05 -2.84
C ASP A 949 -9.01 -28.27 -3.77
N ASN A 950 -7.87 -28.52 -4.45
CA ASN A 950 -7.77 -29.63 -5.40
C ASN A 950 -7.24 -30.97 -4.82
N ASP A 951 -6.69 -30.97 -3.62
CA ASP A 951 -6.21 -32.23 -2.99
C ASP A 951 -7.34 -33.15 -2.47
N PHE A 952 -8.59 -32.67 -2.50
CA PHE A 952 -9.74 -33.48 -2.07
C PHE A 952 -10.42 -34.27 -3.20
N ARG A 953 -10.04 -34.10 -4.48
CA ARG A 953 -10.66 -34.82 -5.61
C ARG A 953 -9.97 -36.12 -6.00
N ARG A 954 -8.81 -36.47 -5.44
CA ARG A 954 -8.07 -37.71 -5.80
C ARG A 954 -8.09 -38.82 -4.78
N ARG A 955 -8.84 -38.72 -3.70
CA ARG A 955 -9.01 -39.81 -2.73
C ARG A 955 -10.48 -40.26 -2.54
N GLY A 956 -11.25 -40.27 -3.59
CA GLY A 956 -12.64 -40.72 -3.57
C GLY A 956 -13.06 -41.33 -4.91
N GLN A 957 -12.28 -42.31 -5.39
CA GLN A 957 -12.70 -43.39 -6.29
C GLN A 957 -12.06 -44.66 -5.84
#